data_0af24a6fb82ea07868b58fb4e7d8f582
#
_entry.id   0af24a6fb82ea07868b58fb4e7d8f582
#
_cell.length_a   1.000
_cell.length_b   1.000
_cell.length_c   1.000
_cell.angle_alpha   90.00
_cell.angle_beta   90.00
_cell.angle_gamma   90.00
#
_symmetry.space_group_name_H-M   'P 1'
#
loop_
_entity.id
_entity.type
_entity.pdbx_description
1 polymer ?
#
loop_
_entity_poly.entity_id
_entity_poly.type
_entity_poly.pdbx_seq_one_letter_code
_entity_poly.pdbx_strand_id
1 'polypeptide(L)'
;MKFVIKHEIKGRIRIHILQSRMTFEQADTLEYYLSNNKLVTSVKVRERLQDATISYIGSREDIIKLLTSFKYNNVEVPDVYLQNSGRELNREYWDKLVNKVFLYGANKIFLPNPIRECITLTKSVKYLWNGVRTLASRKIEVPVLDATAIGVSIARNNMNTAGSIMFLLGIGEILEEWTHKKSVDDLARSMSLNVGKVWLCQGEQDVLVSTSDVREGDLVRVHMGNIIPFDGTVVSGEAMVNQASLTGESIPVQKNAEGIVYAGTVLEEGELVIRVDQTNGSSRYEKIVTMIEESEKLKTSMESKASHLADKLVPYTLLGTGLTYALTRNATKALSVLMVDFSCALKLAMPISVLSAIREASLHNITVKGGKYLEAMAEADTIVFDKTGTLTKANPTVVDVVSFNGQDSDELLRIAACLEEHFPHSMAKAVVDAAAEKNLEHEEVHSEVEYIVAHGISSMIDGQKVVIGSHHFVFEDEKCTVDPEKMDTFNSLPPEYSHLYMAINNRLAAVICIEDPLREEAAAVIRSLKMAGIGKVVMMTGDSDRTAKAIAKKAGIDEYYSEVLPEDKANFVEKEKAKGRKVIMLGDGINDSPALSAADIGISISDGAEIAREIADVTIGADNLYEIVTLKALSNSLVKRIDKNYRFIVSFNAGLIVLGVAGIIPPTMSALLHNGSTLAIGMKSMENLLD
;
A
#
# COMPACT_ATOMS: atom_id res chain seq x y z
N MET A 1 14.73 -31.50 -10.29
CA MET A 1 16.10 -30.91 -10.34
C MET A 1 17.11 -31.87 -9.67
N LYS A 2 18.39 -31.92 -10.16
CA LYS A 2 19.46 -32.70 -9.49
C LYS A 2 20.27 -31.76 -8.60
N PHE A 3 20.47 -32.16 -7.35
CA PHE A 3 21.20 -31.35 -6.36
C PHE A 3 21.88 -32.20 -5.31
N VAL A 4 22.83 -31.61 -4.58
CA VAL A 4 23.50 -32.20 -3.40
C VAL A 4 23.32 -31.26 -2.22
N ILE A 5 23.02 -31.82 -1.06
CA ILE A 5 22.89 -31.04 0.19
C ILE A 5 24.31 -30.74 0.69
N LYS A 6 24.66 -29.46 0.78
CA LYS A 6 25.95 -28.99 1.31
C LYS A 6 25.93 -28.78 2.82
N HIS A 7 24.80 -28.33 3.35
CA HIS A 7 24.64 -28.04 4.77
C HIS A 7 23.17 -28.07 5.15
N GLU A 8 22.85 -28.57 6.31
CA GLU A 8 21.49 -28.67 6.81
C GLU A 8 21.46 -28.42 8.32
N ILE A 9 20.47 -27.63 8.76
CA ILE A 9 20.07 -27.48 10.15
C ILE A 9 18.54 -27.50 10.22
N LYS A 10 17.96 -27.66 11.39
CA LYS A 10 16.50 -27.69 11.55
C LYS A 10 15.87 -26.40 10.97
N GLY A 11 14.98 -26.55 10.00
CA GLY A 11 14.29 -25.45 9.33
C GLY A 11 15.11 -24.70 8.26
N ARG A 12 16.36 -25.15 7.95
CA ARG A 12 17.16 -24.51 6.91
C ARG A 12 18.09 -25.50 6.20
N ILE A 13 18.04 -25.48 4.86
CA ILE A 13 18.85 -26.35 4.00
C ILE A 13 19.62 -25.50 2.99
N ARG A 14 20.89 -25.87 2.75
CA ARG A 14 21.71 -25.33 1.64
C ARG A 14 22.03 -26.45 0.67
N ILE A 15 21.63 -26.27 -0.58
CA ILE A 15 21.83 -27.23 -1.66
C ILE A 15 22.79 -26.66 -2.71
N HIS A 16 23.51 -27.55 -3.38
CA HIS A 16 24.25 -27.26 -4.59
C HIS A 16 23.59 -27.93 -5.79
N ILE A 17 23.29 -27.15 -6.81
CA ILE A 17 22.55 -27.59 -7.99
C ILE A 17 23.56 -28.14 -9.00
N LEU A 18 23.33 -29.37 -9.44
CA LEU A 18 24.24 -30.09 -10.35
C LEU A 18 23.92 -29.72 -11.81
N GLN A 19 24.49 -28.61 -12.27
CA GLN A 19 24.41 -28.17 -13.66
C GLN A 19 25.74 -27.49 -14.06
N SER A 20 26.03 -27.36 -15.34
CA SER A 20 27.29 -26.80 -15.83
C SER A 20 27.43 -25.29 -15.57
N ARG A 21 26.31 -24.56 -15.71
CA ARG A 21 26.20 -23.12 -15.47
C ARG A 21 24.74 -22.78 -15.15
N MET A 22 24.53 -21.81 -14.28
CA MET A 22 23.22 -21.24 -13.98
C MET A 22 23.14 -19.84 -14.56
N THR A 23 22.09 -19.57 -15.37
CA THR A 23 21.80 -18.21 -15.86
C THR A 23 21.07 -17.42 -14.79
N PHE A 24 20.98 -16.08 -14.93
CA PHE A 24 20.19 -15.25 -14.01
C PHE A 24 18.72 -15.64 -14.07
N GLU A 25 18.18 -15.83 -15.26
CA GLU A 25 16.81 -16.28 -15.48
C GLU A 25 16.52 -17.61 -14.76
N GLN A 26 17.40 -18.60 -14.88
CA GLN A 26 17.25 -19.86 -14.14
C GLN A 26 17.31 -19.68 -12.63
N ALA A 27 18.16 -18.80 -12.14
CA ALA A 27 18.25 -18.50 -10.72
C ALA A 27 16.97 -17.81 -10.20
N ASP A 28 16.43 -16.87 -10.97
CA ASP A 28 15.21 -16.15 -10.65
C ASP A 28 13.98 -17.06 -10.75
N THR A 29 13.92 -17.94 -11.76
CA THR A 29 12.84 -18.97 -11.88
C THR A 29 12.83 -19.91 -10.67
N LEU A 30 13.98 -20.36 -10.23
CA LEU A 30 14.08 -21.22 -9.05
C LEU A 30 13.71 -20.46 -7.77
N GLU A 31 14.16 -19.22 -7.63
CA GLU A 31 13.84 -18.35 -6.50
C GLU A 31 12.35 -18.05 -6.44
N TYR A 32 11.73 -17.73 -7.56
CA TYR A 32 10.28 -17.53 -7.70
C TYR A 32 9.48 -18.77 -7.30
N TYR A 33 9.82 -19.93 -7.88
CA TYR A 33 9.15 -21.20 -7.57
C TYR A 33 9.17 -21.55 -6.08
N LEU A 34 10.32 -21.35 -5.43
CA LEU A 34 10.49 -21.66 -4.01
C LEU A 34 9.79 -20.62 -3.13
N SER A 35 9.89 -19.34 -3.46
CA SER A 35 9.28 -18.25 -2.66
C SER A 35 7.74 -18.32 -2.65
N ASN A 36 7.13 -18.81 -3.73
CA ASN A 36 5.68 -18.95 -3.84
C ASN A 36 5.13 -20.21 -3.15
N ASN A 37 5.98 -21.02 -2.52
CA ASN A 37 5.53 -22.20 -1.80
C ASN A 37 5.33 -21.90 -0.31
N LYS A 38 4.16 -22.20 0.23
CA LYS A 38 3.78 -21.97 1.65
C LYS A 38 4.72 -22.62 2.66
N LEU A 39 5.49 -23.63 2.26
CA LEU A 39 6.46 -24.30 3.11
C LEU A 39 7.79 -23.54 3.23
N VAL A 40 8.05 -22.60 2.34
CA VAL A 40 9.32 -21.85 2.28
C VAL A 40 9.14 -20.47 2.89
N THR A 41 9.91 -20.17 3.93
CA THR A 41 9.89 -18.85 4.60
C THR A 41 10.90 -17.88 4.01
N SER A 42 12.03 -18.37 3.50
CA SER A 42 12.98 -17.56 2.77
C SER A 42 13.83 -18.42 1.84
N VAL A 43 14.20 -17.86 0.70
CA VAL A 43 15.11 -18.50 -0.25
C VAL A 43 16.13 -17.50 -0.75
N LYS A 44 17.36 -17.96 -0.98
CA LYS A 44 18.41 -17.19 -1.62
C LYS A 44 19.20 -18.08 -2.57
N VAL A 45 19.04 -17.83 -3.86
CA VAL A 45 19.77 -18.54 -4.91
C VAL A 45 21.02 -17.75 -5.29
N ARG A 46 22.16 -18.43 -5.37
CA ARG A 46 23.45 -17.85 -5.78
C ARG A 46 23.92 -18.49 -7.08
N GLU A 47 23.67 -17.83 -8.20
CA GLU A 47 23.92 -18.34 -9.54
C GLU A 47 25.39 -18.70 -9.79
N ARG A 48 26.34 -17.90 -9.30
CA ARG A 48 27.80 -18.15 -9.48
C ARG A 48 28.28 -19.39 -8.74
N LEU A 49 27.69 -19.68 -7.59
CA LEU A 49 28.03 -20.85 -6.77
C LEU A 49 27.11 -22.04 -7.06
N GLN A 50 26.02 -21.79 -7.83
CA GLN A 50 24.96 -22.76 -8.08
C GLN A 50 24.37 -23.33 -6.78
N ASP A 51 24.33 -22.49 -5.73
CA ASP A 51 23.83 -22.86 -4.41
C ASP A 51 22.49 -22.17 -4.14
N ALA A 52 21.56 -22.90 -3.54
CA ALA A 52 20.33 -22.32 -2.97
C ALA A 52 20.32 -22.57 -1.47
N THR A 53 20.03 -21.50 -0.71
CA THR A 53 19.81 -21.56 0.74
C THR A 53 18.32 -21.34 0.99
N ILE A 54 17.66 -22.30 1.62
CA ILE A 54 16.19 -22.34 1.78
C ILE A 54 15.91 -22.47 3.24
N SER A 55 15.14 -21.55 3.82
CA SER A 55 14.55 -21.69 5.14
C SER A 55 13.09 -22.12 4.98
N TYR A 56 12.61 -23.06 5.81
CA TYR A 56 11.31 -23.69 5.61
C TYR A 56 10.64 -24.06 6.92
N ILE A 57 9.30 -24.21 6.86
CA ILE A 57 8.44 -24.69 7.92
C ILE A 57 7.88 -26.06 7.48
N GLY A 58 7.79 -27.03 8.40
CA GLY A 58 7.27 -28.35 8.08
C GLY A 58 8.35 -29.43 7.99
N SER A 59 8.09 -30.50 7.22
CA SER A 59 8.99 -31.64 7.17
C SER A 59 10.11 -31.45 6.14
N ARG A 60 11.28 -32.01 6.44
CA ARG A 60 12.42 -32.06 5.51
C ARG A 60 12.05 -32.76 4.19
N GLU A 61 11.25 -33.82 4.30
CA GLU A 61 10.89 -34.64 3.15
C GLU A 61 10.05 -33.88 2.12
N ASP A 62 9.18 -32.98 2.57
CA ASP A 62 8.35 -32.15 1.70
C ASP A 62 9.19 -31.17 0.89
N ILE A 63 10.21 -30.57 1.51
CA ILE A 63 11.16 -29.69 0.80
C ILE A 63 11.98 -30.48 -0.23
N ILE A 64 12.42 -31.69 0.10
CA ILE A 64 13.15 -32.54 -0.85
C ILE A 64 12.25 -32.94 -2.03
N LYS A 65 10.99 -33.27 -1.78
CA LYS A 65 10.01 -33.55 -2.84
C LYS A 65 9.81 -32.31 -3.75
N LEU A 66 9.62 -31.13 -3.14
CA LEU A 66 9.47 -29.86 -3.84
C LEU A 66 10.68 -29.59 -4.75
N LEU A 67 11.90 -29.75 -4.26
CA LEU A 67 13.12 -29.56 -5.02
C LEU A 67 13.30 -30.62 -6.14
N THR A 68 12.91 -31.84 -5.88
CA THR A 68 13.03 -32.95 -6.86
C THR A 68 12.04 -32.79 -8.00
N SER A 69 10.83 -32.31 -7.74
CA SER A 69 9.78 -32.08 -8.75
C SER A 69 10.07 -30.86 -9.63
N PHE A 70 10.91 -29.94 -9.20
CA PHE A 70 11.21 -28.72 -9.95
C PHE A 70 11.86 -29.00 -11.31
N LYS A 71 11.31 -28.34 -12.34
CA LYS A 71 11.87 -28.28 -13.71
C LYS A 71 11.67 -26.85 -14.22
N TYR A 72 12.71 -26.24 -14.78
CA TYR A 72 12.67 -24.87 -15.30
C TYR A 72 11.54 -24.64 -16.33
N ASN A 73 11.29 -25.59 -17.20
CA ASN A 73 10.30 -25.47 -18.29
C ASN A 73 8.85 -25.63 -17.83
N ASN A 74 8.62 -26.01 -16.58
CA ASN A 74 7.27 -26.24 -16.04
C ASN A 74 6.83 -25.13 -15.08
N VAL A 75 7.59 -24.07 -14.96
CA VAL A 75 7.29 -22.94 -14.10
C VAL A 75 7.08 -21.73 -15.00
N GLU A 76 5.86 -21.25 -15.07
CA GLU A 76 5.54 -19.98 -15.70
C GLU A 76 5.91 -18.87 -14.71
N VAL A 77 6.95 -18.12 -15.04
CA VAL A 77 7.38 -16.95 -14.29
C VAL A 77 6.94 -15.72 -15.05
N PRO A 78 6.28 -14.75 -14.42
CA PRO A 78 5.91 -13.51 -15.11
C PRO A 78 7.15 -12.84 -15.73
N ASP A 79 7.06 -12.42 -16.99
CA ASP A 79 8.16 -11.78 -17.72
C ASP A 79 8.71 -10.57 -16.96
N VAL A 80 7.86 -9.86 -16.27
CA VAL A 80 8.20 -8.72 -15.40
C VAL A 80 9.16 -9.11 -14.28
N TYR A 81 9.03 -10.31 -13.71
CA TYR A 81 9.92 -10.84 -12.68
C TYR A 81 11.31 -11.18 -13.23
N LEU A 82 11.38 -11.65 -14.47
CA LEU A 82 12.63 -12.02 -15.16
C LEU A 82 13.35 -10.80 -15.72
N GLN A 83 12.62 -9.86 -16.33
CA GLN A 83 13.21 -8.67 -16.97
C GLN A 83 13.84 -7.70 -15.96
N ASN A 84 13.31 -7.64 -14.74
CA ASN A 84 13.79 -6.76 -13.67
C ASN A 84 14.54 -7.56 -12.60
N SER A 85 15.50 -8.37 -13.02
CA SER A 85 16.34 -9.13 -12.11
C SER A 85 17.26 -8.20 -11.33
N GLY A 86 17.05 -8.07 -10.02
CA GLY A 86 17.95 -7.34 -9.12
C GLY A 86 19.40 -7.86 -9.18
N ARG A 87 19.64 -9.02 -9.83
CA ARG A 87 20.96 -9.59 -10.10
C ARG A 87 21.67 -8.82 -11.18
N GLU A 88 20.97 -8.41 -12.25
CA GLU A 88 21.52 -7.61 -13.33
C GLU A 88 21.89 -6.21 -12.84
N LEU A 89 21.01 -5.56 -12.09
CA LEU A 89 21.26 -4.30 -11.42
C LEU A 89 22.52 -4.38 -10.54
N ASN A 90 22.61 -5.39 -9.66
CA ASN A 90 23.76 -5.58 -8.78
C ASN A 90 25.06 -5.80 -9.56
N ARG A 91 25.01 -6.48 -10.71
CA ARG A 91 26.17 -6.71 -11.58
C ARG A 91 26.62 -5.42 -12.23
N GLU A 92 25.69 -4.65 -12.79
CA GLU A 92 26.00 -3.37 -13.44
C GLU A 92 26.74 -2.42 -12.49
N TYR A 93 26.21 -2.24 -11.27
CA TYR A 93 26.84 -1.35 -10.29
C TYR A 93 28.11 -1.91 -9.70
N TRP A 94 28.22 -3.23 -9.53
CA TRP A 94 29.48 -3.86 -9.16
C TRP A 94 30.56 -3.63 -10.20
N ASP A 95 30.24 -3.79 -11.48
CA ASP A 95 31.19 -3.55 -12.57
C ASP A 95 31.60 -2.06 -12.65
N LYS A 96 30.66 -1.13 -12.46
CA LYS A 96 30.95 0.32 -12.34
C LYS A 96 31.91 0.59 -11.18
N LEU A 97 31.69 -0.02 -10.04
CA LEU A 97 32.49 0.17 -8.83
C LEU A 97 33.91 -0.43 -9.02
N VAL A 98 33.98 -1.67 -9.49
CA VAL A 98 35.27 -2.35 -9.77
C VAL A 98 36.07 -1.58 -10.81
N ASN A 99 35.47 -1.16 -11.91
CA ASN A 99 36.11 -0.35 -12.93
C ASN A 99 36.65 0.96 -12.38
N LYS A 100 35.88 1.65 -11.52
CA LYS A 100 36.34 2.91 -10.90
C LYS A 100 37.52 2.70 -9.97
N VAL A 101 37.47 1.65 -9.14
CA VAL A 101 38.59 1.28 -8.23
C VAL A 101 39.82 0.87 -9.03
N PHE A 102 39.65 0.03 -10.08
CA PHE A 102 40.73 -0.42 -10.95
C PHE A 102 41.38 0.77 -11.67
N LEU A 103 40.60 1.63 -12.30
CA LEU A 103 41.10 2.82 -13.00
C LEU A 103 41.85 3.77 -12.05
N TYR A 104 41.35 3.96 -10.83
CA TYR A 104 42.03 4.79 -9.83
C TYR A 104 43.35 4.18 -9.40
N GLY A 105 43.38 2.87 -9.13
CA GLY A 105 44.59 2.13 -8.79
C GLY A 105 45.60 2.12 -9.93
N ALA A 106 45.17 1.82 -11.16
CA ALA A 106 46.01 1.82 -12.36
C ALA A 106 46.61 3.20 -12.64
N ASN A 107 45.79 4.26 -12.54
CA ASN A 107 46.30 5.63 -12.69
C ASN A 107 47.40 5.96 -11.66
N LYS A 108 47.21 5.50 -10.42
CA LYS A 108 48.19 5.76 -9.33
C LYS A 108 49.49 4.99 -9.49
N ILE A 109 49.46 3.78 -10.06
CA ILE A 109 50.62 2.89 -10.20
C ILE A 109 51.36 3.13 -11.51
N PHE A 110 50.64 3.28 -12.63
CA PHE A 110 51.23 3.26 -13.96
C PHE A 110 51.46 4.63 -14.58
N LEU A 111 50.76 5.69 -14.13
CA LEU A 111 50.88 7.00 -14.75
C LEU A 111 51.89 7.91 -14.04
N PRO A 112 52.79 8.62 -14.81
CA PRO A 112 53.67 9.64 -14.28
C PRO A 112 52.92 10.79 -13.60
N ASN A 113 53.57 11.41 -12.61
CA ASN A 113 52.95 12.49 -11.83
C ASN A 113 52.30 13.61 -12.66
N PRO A 114 52.96 14.17 -13.72
CA PRO A 114 52.38 15.25 -14.50
C PRO A 114 51.07 14.87 -15.17
N ILE A 115 50.98 13.62 -15.67
CA ILE A 115 49.75 13.12 -16.33
C ILE A 115 48.62 12.94 -15.27
N ARG A 116 48.94 12.44 -14.09
CA ARG A 116 47.97 12.31 -12.98
C ARG A 116 47.41 13.67 -12.54
N GLU A 117 48.28 14.68 -12.45
CA GLU A 117 47.90 16.05 -12.11
C GLU A 117 46.97 16.63 -13.16
N CYS A 118 47.27 16.44 -14.45
CA CYS A 118 46.43 16.87 -15.56
C CYS A 118 45.03 16.20 -15.49
N ILE A 119 44.98 14.87 -15.27
CA ILE A 119 43.72 14.13 -15.11
C ILE A 119 42.91 14.64 -13.90
N THR A 120 43.60 14.90 -12.78
CA THR A 120 42.98 15.43 -11.57
C THR A 120 42.38 16.80 -11.80
N LEU A 121 43.11 17.69 -12.46
CA LEU A 121 42.61 19.02 -12.82
C LEU A 121 41.40 18.95 -13.77
N THR A 122 41.46 18.09 -14.80
CA THR A 122 40.35 17.93 -15.74
C THR A 122 39.10 17.41 -15.04
N LYS A 123 39.24 16.41 -14.16
CA LYS A 123 38.08 15.88 -13.38
C LYS A 123 37.54 16.87 -12.39
N SER A 124 38.38 17.77 -11.83
CA SER A 124 37.92 18.76 -10.85
C SER A 124 36.98 19.81 -11.43
N VAL A 125 37.08 20.06 -12.75
CA VAL A 125 36.22 21.04 -13.42
C VAL A 125 34.73 20.75 -13.19
N LYS A 126 34.28 19.49 -13.26
CA LYS A 126 32.90 19.09 -12.98
C LYS A 126 32.45 19.56 -11.59
N TYR A 127 33.22 19.27 -10.56
CA TYR A 127 32.88 19.58 -9.17
C TYR A 127 32.93 21.09 -8.88
N LEU A 128 33.98 21.78 -9.38
CA LEU A 128 34.11 23.22 -9.24
C LEU A 128 32.99 23.97 -9.95
N TRP A 129 32.62 23.53 -11.15
CA TRP A 129 31.51 24.11 -11.89
C TRP A 129 30.17 23.92 -11.20
N ASN A 130 29.90 22.73 -10.64
CA ASN A 130 28.69 22.47 -9.88
C ASN A 130 28.60 23.36 -8.63
N GLY A 131 29.71 23.53 -7.90
CA GLY A 131 29.76 24.43 -6.76
C GLY A 131 29.49 25.90 -7.14
N VAL A 132 30.12 26.40 -8.23
CA VAL A 132 29.90 27.75 -8.75
C VAL A 132 28.44 27.93 -9.19
N ARG A 133 27.87 26.98 -9.92
CA ARG A 133 26.49 27.00 -10.38
C ARG A 133 25.51 27.06 -9.18
N THR A 134 25.76 26.27 -8.13
CA THR A 134 24.94 26.27 -6.90
C THR A 134 25.02 27.61 -6.19
N LEU A 135 26.22 28.21 -6.06
CA LEU A 135 26.37 29.56 -5.53
C LEU A 135 25.71 30.63 -6.38
N ALA A 136 25.78 30.51 -7.71
CA ALA A 136 25.12 31.45 -8.63
C ALA A 136 23.59 31.42 -8.49
N SER A 137 23.00 30.25 -8.13
CA SER A 137 21.59 30.11 -7.78
C SER A 137 21.24 30.59 -6.37
N ARG A 138 22.14 31.25 -5.66
CA ARG A 138 22.01 31.76 -4.29
C ARG A 138 21.73 30.66 -3.24
N LYS A 139 22.20 29.44 -3.52
CA LYS A 139 22.07 28.30 -2.62
C LYS A 139 23.43 27.90 -2.08
N ILE A 140 23.47 27.50 -0.80
CA ILE A 140 24.66 26.97 -0.16
C ILE A 140 24.36 25.53 0.25
N GLU A 141 24.63 24.61 -0.67
CA GLU A 141 24.34 23.16 -0.56
C GLU A 141 25.65 22.36 -0.71
N VAL A 142 25.57 21.04 -0.58
CA VAL A 142 26.71 20.10 -0.62
C VAL A 142 27.69 20.33 -1.79
N PRO A 143 27.29 20.62 -3.04
CA PRO A 143 28.23 20.87 -4.11
C PRO A 143 29.20 22.03 -3.83
N VAL A 144 28.83 22.97 -2.94
CA VAL A 144 29.72 24.07 -2.51
C VAL A 144 30.81 23.54 -1.57
N LEU A 145 30.48 22.60 -0.67
CA LEU A 145 31.47 21.93 0.20
C LEU A 145 32.50 21.16 -0.64
N ASP A 146 32.02 20.35 -1.56
CA ASP A 146 32.86 19.54 -2.44
C ASP A 146 33.82 20.41 -3.27
N ALA A 147 33.25 21.46 -3.91
CA ALA A 147 34.05 22.39 -4.67
C ALA A 147 35.10 23.12 -3.80
N THR A 148 34.73 23.50 -2.59
CA THR A 148 35.67 24.15 -1.64
C THR A 148 36.77 23.20 -1.23
N ALA A 149 36.46 21.95 -0.87
CA ALA A 149 37.44 20.94 -0.48
C ALA A 149 38.43 20.61 -1.60
N ILE A 150 37.92 20.41 -2.83
CA ILE A 150 38.75 20.13 -4.01
C ILE A 150 39.56 21.38 -4.37
N GLY A 151 38.95 22.56 -4.42
CA GLY A 151 39.59 23.83 -4.76
C GLY A 151 40.75 24.19 -3.81
N VAL A 152 40.54 24.07 -2.50
CA VAL A 152 41.55 24.29 -1.48
C VAL A 152 42.70 23.28 -1.62
N SER A 153 42.42 22.01 -1.92
CA SER A 153 43.41 21.00 -2.12
C SER A 153 44.29 21.29 -3.33
N ILE A 154 43.72 21.72 -4.44
CA ILE A 154 44.42 22.14 -5.67
C ILE A 154 45.24 23.40 -5.41
N ALA A 155 44.69 24.43 -4.76
CA ALA A 155 45.39 25.68 -4.45
C ALA A 155 46.62 25.44 -3.56
N ARG A 156 46.63 24.40 -2.75
CA ARG A 156 47.78 23.95 -1.95
C ARG A 156 48.75 23.03 -2.70
N ASN A 157 48.55 22.85 -3.98
CA ASN A 157 49.33 21.94 -4.83
C ASN A 157 49.29 20.47 -4.33
N ASN A 158 48.23 20.06 -3.65
CA ASN A 158 48.01 18.72 -3.13
C ASN A 158 47.07 17.93 -4.04
N MET A 159 47.52 17.61 -5.25
CA MET A 159 46.70 16.91 -6.26
C MET A 159 46.32 15.49 -5.84
N ASN A 160 47.12 14.85 -5.00
CA ASN A 160 46.78 13.51 -4.47
C ASN A 160 45.55 13.56 -3.56
N THR A 161 45.44 14.56 -2.69
CA THR A 161 44.29 14.74 -1.84
C THR A 161 43.05 15.08 -2.68
N ALA A 162 43.16 16.03 -3.62
CA ALA A 162 42.06 16.36 -4.52
C ALA A 162 41.57 15.12 -5.32
N GLY A 163 42.47 14.33 -5.86
CA GLY A 163 42.16 13.08 -6.57
C GLY A 163 41.47 12.04 -5.68
N SER A 164 41.94 11.90 -4.42
CA SER A 164 41.35 10.96 -3.47
C SER A 164 39.93 11.39 -3.05
N ILE A 165 39.70 12.69 -2.83
CA ILE A 165 38.39 13.24 -2.54
C ILE A 165 37.43 12.94 -3.69
N MET A 166 37.79 13.29 -4.92
CA MET A 166 36.92 13.04 -6.10
C MET A 166 36.65 11.54 -6.34
N PHE A 167 37.64 10.68 -6.02
CA PHE A 167 37.46 9.23 -6.08
C PHE A 167 36.42 8.77 -5.05
N LEU A 168 36.51 9.21 -3.79
CA LEU A 168 35.58 8.83 -2.72
C LEU A 168 34.19 9.38 -2.96
N LEU A 169 34.06 10.63 -3.41
CA LEU A 169 32.76 11.20 -3.79
C LEU A 169 32.11 10.38 -4.90
N GLY A 170 32.86 10.03 -5.92
CA GLY A 170 32.29 9.25 -7.00
C GLY A 170 32.05 7.76 -6.67
N ILE A 171 32.67 7.20 -5.62
CA ILE A 171 32.24 5.91 -5.05
C ILE A 171 30.91 6.11 -4.33
N GLY A 172 30.79 7.19 -3.54
CA GLY A 172 29.54 7.56 -2.85
C GLY A 172 28.38 7.69 -3.82
N GLU A 173 28.54 8.45 -4.93
CA GLU A 173 27.54 8.60 -5.98
C GLU A 173 27.04 7.25 -6.53
N ILE A 174 27.97 6.32 -6.85
CA ILE A 174 27.63 4.97 -7.37
C ILE A 174 26.86 4.16 -6.34
N LEU A 175 27.26 4.18 -5.06
CA LEU A 175 26.62 3.42 -4.00
C LEU A 175 25.23 3.98 -3.66
N GLU A 176 25.09 5.30 -3.68
CA GLU A 176 23.82 5.99 -3.47
C GLU A 176 22.82 5.63 -4.59
N GLU A 177 23.23 5.76 -5.86
CA GLU A 177 22.39 5.41 -7.00
C GLU A 177 21.99 3.92 -6.98
N TRP A 178 22.96 3.02 -6.68
CA TRP A 178 22.67 1.60 -6.53
C TRP A 178 21.65 1.31 -5.44
N THR A 179 21.82 1.92 -4.26
CA THR A 179 20.95 1.66 -3.11
C THR A 179 19.55 2.13 -3.40
N HIS A 180 19.37 3.30 -4.03
CA HIS A 180 18.08 3.84 -4.43
C HIS A 180 17.40 2.94 -5.47
N LYS A 181 18.08 2.65 -6.60
CA LYS A 181 17.50 1.79 -7.65
C LYS A 181 17.17 0.40 -7.15
N LYS A 182 18.00 -0.18 -6.30
CA LYS A 182 17.72 -1.48 -5.70
C LYS A 182 16.46 -1.45 -4.83
N SER A 183 16.27 -0.40 -4.04
CA SER A 183 15.08 -0.26 -3.19
C SER A 183 13.79 -0.14 -4.02
N VAL A 184 13.83 0.64 -5.11
CA VAL A 184 12.70 0.76 -6.06
C VAL A 184 12.42 -0.57 -6.76
N ASP A 185 13.45 -1.28 -7.22
CA ASP A 185 13.32 -2.58 -7.89
C ASP A 185 12.75 -3.65 -6.95
N ASP A 186 13.26 -3.74 -5.71
CA ASP A 186 12.76 -4.67 -4.69
C ASP A 186 11.27 -4.37 -4.36
N LEU A 187 10.86 -3.10 -4.32
CA LEU A 187 9.47 -2.70 -4.11
C LEU A 187 8.59 -3.06 -5.31
N ALA A 188 9.00 -2.70 -6.54
CA ALA A 188 8.27 -3.00 -7.76
C ALA A 188 8.07 -4.51 -7.93
N ARG A 189 9.09 -5.31 -7.62
CA ARG A 189 9.02 -6.76 -7.66
C ARG A 189 8.02 -7.31 -6.63
N SER A 190 8.03 -6.80 -5.41
CA SER A 190 7.06 -7.20 -4.36
C SER A 190 5.62 -6.89 -4.78
N MET A 191 5.38 -5.72 -5.36
CA MET A 191 4.05 -5.30 -5.80
C MET A 191 3.57 -6.04 -7.06
N SER A 192 4.48 -6.47 -7.95
CA SER A 192 4.12 -7.20 -9.17
C SER A 192 3.61 -8.63 -8.90
N LEU A 193 3.86 -9.18 -7.72
CA LEU A 193 3.37 -10.50 -7.30
C LEU A 193 1.89 -10.49 -6.90
N ASN A 194 1.30 -9.33 -6.61
CA ASN A 194 -0.12 -9.18 -6.31
C ASN A 194 -0.93 -9.08 -7.63
N VAL A 195 -1.41 -10.22 -8.12
CA VAL A 195 -2.11 -10.33 -9.40
C VAL A 195 -3.59 -9.97 -9.22
N GLY A 196 -4.08 -8.96 -9.95
CA GLY A 196 -5.52 -8.67 -10.08
C GLY A 196 -6.27 -9.83 -10.75
N LYS A 197 -7.53 -10.04 -10.39
CA LYS A 197 -8.42 -11.05 -11.00
C LYS A 197 -9.52 -10.35 -11.77
N VAL A 198 -9.96 -10.97 -12.87
CA VAL A 198 -11.04 -10.47 -13.73
C VAL A 198 -11.98 -11.61 -14.12
N TRP A 199 -13.23 -11.27 -14.40
CA TRP A 199 -14.21 -12.23 -14.84
C TRP A 199 -14.12 -12.43 -16.38
N LEU A 200 -13.59 -13.57 -16.78
CA LEU A 200 -13.49 -13.96 -18.19
C LEU A 200 -14.76 -14.70 -18.61
N CYS A 201 -15.44 -14.21 -19.65
CA CYS A 201 -16.65 -14.85 -20.19
C CYS A 201 -16.26 -16.04 -21.06
N GLN A 202 -16.57 -17.26 -20.60
CA GLN A 202 -16.38 -18.50 -21.38
C GLN A 202 -17.74 -19.15 -21.67
N GLY A 203 -18.36 -18.76 -22.78
CA GLY A 203 -19.71 -19.21 -23.16
C GLY A 203 -20.78 -18.62 -22.24
N GLU A 204 -21.52 -19.45 -21.51
CA GLU A 204 -22.55 -19.02 -20.55
C GLU A 204 -22.04 -18.89 -19.10
N GLN A 205 -20.76 -19.12 -18.85
CA GLN A 205 -20.20 -19.06 -17.52
C GLN A 205 -19.07 -18.03 -17.45
N ASP A 206 -19.04 -17.28 -16.37
CA ASP A 206 -17.95 -16.37 -16.05
C ASP A 206 -16.95 -17.05 -15.11
N VAL A 207 -15.68 -17.03 -15.48
CA VAL A 207 -14.60 -17.66 -14.73
C VAL A 207 -13.65 -16.57 -14.21
N LEU A 208 -13.40 -16.56 -12.90
CA LEU A 208 -12.47 -15.63 -12.29
C LEU A 208 -11.02 -16.05 -12.59
N VAL A 209 -10.36 -15.33 -13.49
CA VAL A 209 -8.98 -15.59 -13.92
C VAL A 209 -8.04 -14.47 -13.52
N SER A 210 -6.73 -14.73 -13.55
CA SER A 210 -5.73 -13.68 -13.40
C SER A 210 -5.76 -12.73 -14.61
N THR A 211 -5.53 -11.42 -14.37
CA THR A 211 -5.35 -10.46 -15.48
C THR A 211 -4.20 -10.83 -16.41
N SER A 212 -3.21 -11.60 -15.94
CA SER A 212 -2.10 -12.11 -16.77
C SER A 212 -2.51 -13.19 -17.78
N ASP A 213 -3.62 -13.86 -17.55
CA ASP A 213 -4.10 -14.97 -18.38
C ASP A 213 -5.02 -14.51 -19.51
N VAL A 214 -5.45 -13.24 -19.49
CA VAL A 214 -6.32 -12.62 -20.49
C VAL A 214 -5.53 -12.25 -21.73
N ARG A 215 -6.11 -12.51 -22.91
CA ARG A 215 -5.53 -12.26 -24.23
C ARG A 215 -6.35 -11.23 -25.01
N GLU A 216 -5.72 -10.62 -26.01
CA GLU A 216 -6.43 -9.77 -26.96
C GLU A 216 -7.56 -10.54 -27.65
N GLY A 217 -8.75 -9.96 -27.68
CA GLY A 217 -9.97 -10.56 -28.19
C GLY A 217 -10.81 -11.29 -27.17
N ASP A 218 -10.32 -11.53 -25.96
CA ASP A 218 -11.10 -12.14 -24.88
C ASP A 218 -12.22 -11.21 -24.41
N LEU A 219 -13.31 -11.81 -23.91
CA LEU A 219 -14.45 -11.09 -23.33
C LEU A 219 -14.33 -11.07 -21.81
N VAL A 220 -14.33 -9.88 -21.25
CA VAL A 220 -14.23 -9.65 -19.80
C VAL A 220 -15.50 -8.94 -19.32
N ARG A 221 -16.13 -9.48 -18.26
CA ARG A 221 -17.27 -8.87 -17.59
C ARG A 221 -16.78 -7.94 -16.49
N VAL A 222 -17.32 -6.74 -16.48
CA VAL A 222 -17.05 -5.72 -15.47
C VAL A 222 -18.35 -5.36 -14.78
N HIS A 223 -18.42 -5.62 -13.48
CA HIS A 223 -19.58 -5.30 -12.65
C HIS A 223 -19.50 -3.88 -12.09
N MET A 224 -20.65 -3.36 -11.63
CA MET A 224 -20.75 -2.09 -10.93
C MET A 224 -19.74 -2.00 -9.78
N GLY A 225 -19.12 -0.84 -9.64
CA GLY A 225 -18.08 -0.58 -8.62
C GLY A 225 -16.67 -1.05 -8.99
N ASN A 226 -16.49 -1.75 -10.11
CA ASN A 226 -15.20 -2.28 -10.54
C ASN A 226 -14.47 -1.35 -11.52
N ILE A 227 -13.12 -1.40 -11.47
CA ILE A 227 -12.28 -0.72 -12.45
C ILE A 227 -12.25 -1.55 -13.74
N ILE A 228 -12.35 -0.87 -14.88
CA ILE A 228 -12.15 -1.48 -16.19
C ILE A 228 -10.69 -1.89 -16.33
N PRO A 229 -10.40 -3.20 -16.46
CA PRO A 229 -9.02 -3.69 -16.34
C PRO A 229 -8.17 -3.52 -17.62
N PHE A 230 -8.83 -3.40 -18.77
CA PHE A 230 -8.19 -3.31 -20.09
C PHE A 230 -8.85 -2.29 -20.97
N ASP A 231 -8.10 -1.73 -21.90
CA ASP A 231 -8.66 -0.94 -22.99
C ASP A 231 -9.45 -1.90 -23.90
N GLY A 232 -10.67 -1.51 -24.26
CA GLY A 232 -11.51 -2.41 -25.04
C GLY A 232 -12.78 -1.75 -25.58
N THR A 233 -13.52 -2.55 -26.32
CA THR A 233 -14.81 -2.18 -26.91
C THR A 233 -15.94 -2.92 -26.21
N VAL A 234 -16.99 -2.21 -25.82
CA VAL A 234 -18.18 -2.79 -25.20
C VAL A 234 -18.91 -3.69 -26.21
N VAL A 235 -19.10 -4.96 -25.84
CA VAL A 235 -19.84 -5.93 -26.65
C VAL A 235 -21.31 -5.99 -26.24
N SER A 236 -21.60 -5.92 -24.93
CA SER A 236 -22.95 -5.91 -24.40
C SER A 236 -22.99 -5.20 -23.05
N GLY A 237 -24.18 -4.75 -22.65
CA GLY A 237 -24.43 -4.03 -21.42
C GLY A 237 -24.53 -2.52 -21.62
N GLU A 238 -24.95 -1.85 -20.56
CA GLU A 238 -25.07 -0.40 -20.47
C GLU A 238 -24.59 0.05 -19.09
N ALA A 239 -23.75 1.07 -19.05
CA ALA A 239 -23.18 1.51 -17.77
C ALA A 239 -22.79 2.98 -17.77
N MET A 240 -22.75 3.57 -16.59
CA MET A 240 -22.14 4.88 -16.31
C MET A 240 -20.68 4.67 -15.90
N VAL A 241 -19.76 5.21 -16.67
CA VAL A 241 -18.31 5.06 -16.47
C VAL A 241 -17.70 6.38 -16.05
N ASN A 242 -17.10 6.41 -14.87
CA ASN A 242 -16.34 7.55 -14.38
C ASN A 242 -14.94 7.53 -15.02
N GLN A 243 -14.64 8.56 -15.78
CA GLN A 243 -13.37 8.76 -16.49
C GLN A 243 -12.51 9.87 -15.86
N ALA A 244 -12.82 10.31 -14.64
CA ALA A 244 -12.12 11.40 -13.96
C ALA A 244 -10.61 11.16 -13.83
N SER A 245 -10.20 9.91 -13.70
CA SER A 245 -8.78 9.50 -13.66
C SER A 245 -8.00 9.80 -14.96
N LEU A 246 -8.71 9.89 -16.09
CA LEU A 246 -8.11 10.14 -17.42
C LEU A 246 -8.36 11.57 -17.89
N THR A 247 -9.58 12.08 -17.72
CA THR A 247 -10.02 13.37 -18.30
C THR A 247 -10.01 14.51 -17.29
N GLY A 248 -9.99 14.20 -15.99
CA GLY A 248 -10.16 15.17 -14.90
C GLY A 248 -11.62 15.63 -14.71
N GLU A 249 -12.58 15.14 -15.50
CA GLU A 249 -13.99 15.48 -15.39
C GLU A 249 -14.72 14.47 -14.49
N SER A 250 -15.42 14.99 -13.47
CA SER A 250 -16.09 14.13 -12.46
C SER A 250 -17.48 13.63 -12.90
N ILE A 251 -17.94 13.97 -14.11
CA ILE A 251 -19.26 13.55 -14.59
C ILE A 251 -19.12 12.19 -15.29
N PRO A 252 -19.81 11.13 -14.83
CA PRO A 252 -19.77 9.82 -15.49
C PRO A 252 -20.32 9.88 -16.91
N VAL A 253 -19.74 9.11 -17.80
CA VAL A 253 -20.12 9.02 -19.22
C VAL A 253 -20.83 7.71 -19.47
N GLN A 254 -22.04 7.78 -20.06
CA GLN A 254 -22.79 6.59 -20.46
C GLN A 254 -22.05 5.84 -21.58
N LYS A 255 -21.89 4.53 -21.40
CA LYS A 255 -21.29 3.61 -22.37
C LYS A 255 -22.25 2.49 -22.72
N ASN A 256 -22.44 2.28 -24.01
CA ASN A 256 -23.32 1.27 -24.59
C ASN A 256 -22.51 0.38 -25.54
N ALA A 257 -23.16 -0.61 -26.13
CA ALA A 257 -22.54 -1.48 -27.15
C ALA A 257 -21.80 -0.67 -28.23
N GLU A 258 -20.63 -1.16 -28.64
CA GLU A 258 -19.65 -0.52 -29.52
C GLU A 258 -18.94 0.72 -28.95
N GLY A 259 -19.25 1.11 -27.71
CA GLY A 259 -18.53 2.17 -27.01
C GLY A 259 -17.11 1.75 -26.63
N ILE A 260 -16.14 2.68 -26.76
CA ILE A 260 -14.76 2.47 -26.32
C ILE A 260 -14.67 2.76 -24.83
N VAL A 261 -14.02 1.85 -24.08
CA VAL A 261 -13.71 1.99 -22.67
C VAL A 261 -12.21 1.90 -22.45
N TYR A 262 -11.74 2.57 -21.40
CA TYR A 262 -10.33 2.70 -21.10
C TYR A 262 -9.96 2.06 -19.76
N ALA A 263 -8.83 1.37 -19.73
CA ALA A 263 -8.30 0.78 -18.52
C ALA A 263 -8.05 1.85 -17.43
N GLY A 264 -8.46 1.54 -16.19
CA GLY A 264 -8.31 2.46 -15.06
C GLY A 264 -9.48 3.42 -14.87
N THR A 265 -10.53 3.34 -15.69
CA THR A 265 -11.81 4.02 -15.46
C THR A 265 -12.74 3.13 -14.62
N VAL A 266 -13.68 3.73 -13.91
CA VAL A 266 -14.52 3.03 -12.95
C VAL A 266 -15.96 2.96 -13.43
N LEU A 267 -16.58 1.81 -13.30
CA LEU A 267 -17.97 1.58 -13.64
C LEU A 267 -18.86 1.91 -12.41
N GLU A 268 -19.54 3.06 -12.45
CA GLU A 268 -20.35 3.54 -11.30
C GLU A 268 -21.73 2.86 -11.24
N GLU A 269 -22.36 2.68 -12.39
CA GLU A 269 -23.69 2.05 -12.46
C GLU A 269 -23.75 1.12 -13.68
N GLY A 270 -24.49 0.02 -13.59
CA GLY A 270 -24.70 -0.94 -14.67
C GLY A 270 -23.65 -2.05 -14.72
N GLU A 271 -23.57 -2.75 -15.86
CA GLU A 271 -22.65 -3.85 -16.14
C GLU A 271 -22.21 -3.80 -17.61
N LEU A 272 -20.95 -4.09 -17.86
CA LEU A 272 -20.41 -4.16 -19.23
C LEU A 272 -19.71 -5.49 -19.49
N VAL A 273 -19.88 -6.02 -20.68
CA VAL A 273 -18.98 -7.03 -21.25
C VAL A 273 -18.13 -6.34 -22.29
N ILE A 274 -16.82 -6.33 -22.06
CA ILE A 274 -15.85 -5.66 -22.91
C ILE A 274 -15.02 -6.71 -23.67
N ARG A 275 -14.76 -6.48 -24.95
CA ARG A 275 -13.73 -7.20 -25.69
C ARG A 275 -12.40 -6.49 -25.51
N VAL A 276 -11.41 -7.20 -25.04
CA VAL A 276 -10.05 -6.68 -24.82
C VAL A 276 -9.39 -6.37 -26.15
N ASP A 277 -9.10 -5.11 -26.41
CA ASP A 277 -8.44 -4.66 -27.66
C ASP A 277 -6.91 -4.68 -27.51
N GLN A 278 -6.38 -4.41 -26.32
CA GLN A 278 -4.95 -4.50 -26.01
C GLN A 278 -4.70 -5.06 -24.61
N THR A 279 -3.87 -6.07 -24.53
CA THR A 279 -3.31 -6.56 -23.27
C THR A 279 -1.97 -5.86 -23.03
N ASN A 280 -2.01 -4.78 -22.28
CA ASN A 280 -0.79 -4.04 -21.93
C ASN A 280 0.05 -4.80 -20.88
N GLY A 281 0.75 -5.84 -21.27
CA GLY A 281 1.65 -6.60 -20.41
C GLY A 281 2.85 -5.77 -19.89
N SER A 282 3.30 -4.77 -20.65
CA SER A 282 4.34 -3.82 -20.25
C SER A 282 3.82 -2.72 -19.32
N SER A 283 2.53 -2.39 -19.38
CA SER A 283 1.96 -1.24 -18.68
C SER A 283 1.84 -1.42 -17.16
N ARG A 284 1.78 -2.66 -16.65
CA ARG A 284 1.60 -2.89 -15.21
C ARG A 284 2.85 -2.57 -14.41
N TYR A 285 4.02 -3.01 -14.87
CA TYR A 285 5.28 -2.64 -14.25
C TYR A 285 5.52 -1.13 -14.35
N GLU A 286 5.27 -0.54 -15.51
CA GLU A 286 5.35 0.91 -15.71
C GLU A 286 4.38 1.66 -14.81
N LYS A 287 3.12 1.18 -14.63
CA LYS A 287 2.17 1.75 -13.67
C LYS A 287 2.67 1.62 -12.22
N ILE A 288 3.26 0.48 -11.85
CA ILE A 288 3.86 0.28 -10.52
C ILE A 288 5.05 1.22 -10.33
N VAL A 289 5.94 1.33 -11.31
CA VAL A 289 7.09 2.26 -11.26
C VAL A 289 6.58 3.70 -11.18
N THR A 290 5.60 4.09 -11.98
CA THR A 290 4.97 5.42 -11.91
C THR A 290 4.35 5.67 -10.53
N MET A 291 3.63 4.70 -9.98
CA MET A 291 3.06 4.81 -8.63
C MET A 291 4.14 4.95 -7.55
N ILE A 292 5.27 4.25 -7.69
CA ILE A 292 6.42 4.40 -6.79
C ILE A 292 7.02 5.79 -6.93
N GLU A 293 7.23 6.30 -8.16
CA GLU A 293 7.75 7.64 -8.43
C GLU A 293 6.79 8.73 -7.91
N GLU A 294 5.48 8.53 -8.03
CA GLU A 294 4.48 9.43 -7.45
C GLU A 294 4.48 9.35 -5.93
N SER A 295 4.59 8.16 -5.36
CA SER A 295 4.75 7.96 -3.92
C SER A 295 6.00 8.67 -3.38
N GLU A 296 7.10 8.68 -4.13
CA GLU A 296 8.30 9.45 -3.77
C GLU A 296 8.06 10.98 -3.79
N LYS A 297 7.15 11.48 -4.64
CA LYS A 297 6.76 12.89 -4.62
C LYS A 297 5.96 13.26 -3.37
N LEU A 298 5.22 12.30 -2.79
CA LEU A 298 4.48 12.43 -1.53
C LEU A 298 5.39 12.23 -0.32
N LYS A 299 6.43 13.05 -0.24
CA LYS A 299 7.44 12.98 0.84
C LYS A 299 6.82 13.11 2.22
N THR A 300 7.37 12.39 3.18
CA THR A 300 7.04 12.54 4.58
C THR A 300 7.43 13.93 5.09
N SER A 301 6.75 14.43 6.12
CA SER A 301 7.12 15.70 6.74
C SER A 301 8.49 15.58 7.41
N MET A 302 8.82 14.42 7.97
CA MET A 302 10.13 14.12 8.56
C MET A 302 11.23 14.12 7.51
N GLU A 303 11.01 13.55 6.34
CA GLU A 303 11.96 13.55 5.23
C GLU A 303 12.22 14.98 4.73
N SER A 304 11.16 15.77 4.59
CA SER A 304 11.27 17.18 4.18
C SER A 304 12.01 18.02 5.25
N LYS A 305 11.70 17.83 6.52
CA LYS A 305 12.40 18.49 7.65
C LYS A 305 13.88 18.10 7.71
N ALA A 306 14.19 16.80 7.50
CA ALA A 306 15.56 16.32 7.54
C ALA A 306 16.39 16.83 6.36
N SER A 307 15.83 16.81 5.13
CA SER A 307 16.49 17.44 3.97
C SER A 307 16.77 18.93 4.21
N HIS A 308 15.78 19.65 4.70
CA HIS A 308 15.93 21.08 4.99
C HIS A 308 16.95 21.36 6.10
N LEU A 309 16.98 20.53 7.15
CA LEU A 309 17.98 20.63 8.22
C LEU A 309 19.39 20.30 7.70
N ALA A 310 19.51 19.27 6.87
CA ALA A 310 20.78 18.90 6.25
C ALA A 310 21.38 20.05 5.44
N ASP A 311 20.56 20.68 4.59
CA ASP A 311 21.00 21.82 3.78
C ASP A 311 21.34 23.03 4.66
N LYS A 312 20.60 23.28 5.75
CA LYS A 312 20.92 24.33 6.73
C LYS A 312 22.25 24.10 7.47
N LEU A 313 22.72 22.88 7.59
CA LEU A 313 24.00 22.59 8.25
C LEU A 313 25.21 22.95 7.39
N VAL A 314 25.08 23.02 6.06
CA VAL A 314 26.18 23.35 5.15
C VAL A 314 26.87 24.66 5.44
N PRO A 315 26.18 25.81 5.65
CA PRO A 315 26.83 27.06 6.08
C PRO A 315 27.59 26.94 7.39
N TYR A 316 27.08 26.19 8.36
CA TYR A 316 27.77 25.96 9.62
C TYR A 316 29.03 25.12 9.48
N THR A 317 29.01 24.13 8.56
CA THR A 317 30.20 23.34 8.24
C THR A 317 31.27 24.23 7.60
N LEU A 318 30.91 25.12 6.68
CA LEU A 318 31.85 26.11 6.10
C LEU A 318 32.40 27.06 7.17
N LEU A 319 31.55 27.59 8.05
CA LEU A 319 31.95 28.45 9.13
C LEU A 319 32.90 27.72 10.11
N GLY A 320 32.55 26.49 10.48
CA GLY A 320 33.38 25.61 11.32
C GLY A 320 34.75 25.34 10.71
N THR A 321 34.78 25.13 9.39
CA THR A 321 36.03 24.97 8.61
C THR A 321 36.89 26.24 8.70
N GLY A 322 36.29 27.42 8.46
CA GLY A 322 36.98 28.69 8.56
C GLY A 322 37.51 28.95 9.96
N LEU A 323 36.71 28.70 11.02
CA LEU A 323 37.09 28.81 12.39
C LEU A 323 38.24 27.86 12.78
N THR A 324 38.12 26.58 12.35
CA THR A 324 39.20 25.59 12.56
C THR A 324 40.50 26.04 11.94
N TYR A 325 40.46 26.59 10.72
CA TYR A 325 41.65 27.14 10.09
C TYR A 325 42.19 28.35 10.82
N ALA A 326 41.33 29.27 11.24
CA ALA A 326 41.75 30.47 11.99
C ALA A 326 42.44 30.14 13.31
N LEU A 327 41.91 29.16 14.05
CA LEU A 327 42.43 28.75 15.35
C LEU A 327 43.68 27.87 15.25
N THR A 328 43.71 26.91 14.31
CA THR A 328 44.77 25.92 14.25
C THR A 328 45.87 26.26 13.22
N ARG A 329 45.62 27.20 12.30
CA ARG A 329 46.46 27.54 11.16
C ARG A 329 46.83 26.29 10.32
N ASN A 330 46.07 25.23 10.44
CA ASN A 330 46.32 23.95 9.78
C ASN A 330 45.17 23.63 8.83
N ALA A 331 45.42 23.77 7.53
CA ALA A 331 44.43 23.51 6.50
C ALA A 331 44.00 22.03 6.40
N THR A 332 44.87 21.08 6.81
CA THR A 332 44.49 19.65 6.84
C THR A 332 43.41 19.40 7.90
N LYS A 333 43.52 20.01 9.06
CA LYS A 333 42.50 19.95 10.10
C LYS A 333 41.18 20.63 9.64
N ALA A 334 41.29 21.74 8.96
CA ALA A 334 40.14 22.45 8.39
C ALA A 334 39.45 21.61 7.30
N LEU A 335 40.22 20.96 6.41
CA LEU A 335 39.68 20.05 5.40
C LEU A 335 38.95 18.85 6.01
N SER A 336 39.37 18.36 7.18
CA SER A 336 38.68 17.25 7.85
C SER A 336 37.23 17.58 8.21
N VAL A 337 36.94 18.87 8.47
CA VAL A 337 35.55 19.35 8.72
C VAL A 337 34.72 19.29 7.44
N LEU A 338 35.32 19.68 6.29
CA LEU A 338 34.64 19.64 4.98
C LEU A 338 34.36 18.22 4.46
N MET A 339 35.14 17.22 4.93
CA MET A 339 35.02 15.83 4.47
C MET A 339 33.83 15.09 5.10
N VAL A 340 33.17 15.69 6.05
CA VAL A 340 32.02 15.08 6.77
C VAL A 340 30.78 15.90 6.49
N ASP A 341 29.92 15.35 5.65
CA ASP A 341 28.62 15.93 5.33
C ASP A 341 27.50 15.20 6.07
N PHE A 342 26.54 15.94 6.62
CA PHE A 342 25.39 15.38 7.30
C PHE A 342 24.26 15.03 6.31
N SER A 343 24.26 15.64 5.13
CA SER A 343 23.15 15.60 4.21
C SER A 343 23.08 14.31 3.39
N CYS A 344 24.19 13.77 2.94
CA CYS A 344 24.23 12.55 2.11
C CYS A 344 23.53 11.37 2.80
N ALA A 345 23.92 11.06 4.04
CA ALA A 345 23.34 9.94 4.77
C ALA A 345 21.86 10.15 5.09
N LEU A 346 21.42 11.38 5.40
CA LEU A 346 20.03 11.69 5.71
C LEU A 346 19.15 11.61 4.46
N LYS A 347 19.60 12.22 3.36
CA LYS A 347 18.86 12.23 2.08
C LYS A 347 18.73 10.84 1.47
N LEU A 348 19.66 9.92 1.77
CA LEU A 348 19.63 8.54 1.30
C LEU A 348 18.81 7.62 2.22
N ALA A 349 19.08 7.64 3.52
CA ALA A 349 18.53 6.65 4.46
C ALA A 349 17.04 6.79 4.69
N MET A 350 16.48 8.01 4.62
CA MET A 350 15.06 8.23 4.89
C MET A 350 14.16 7.72 3.77
N PRO A 351 14.33 8.09 2.50
CA PRO A 351 13.53 7.53 1.42
C PRO A 351 13.62 6.00 1.35
N ILE A 352 14.83 5.44 1.55
CA ILE A 352 15.01 3.99 1.56
C ILE A 352 14.25 3.32 2.70
N SER A 353 14.22 3.91 3.90
CA SER A 353 13.42 3.39 5.02
C SER A 353 11.94 3.39 4.69
N VAL A 354 11.44 4.45 4.03
CA VAL A 354 10.04 4.57 3.60
C VAL A 354 9.71 3.52 2.52
N LEU A 355 10.56 3.39 1.50
CA LEU A 355 10.38 2.37 0.45
C LEU A 355 10.42 0.95 1.03
N SER A 356 11.31 0.69 2.01
CA SER A 356 11.35 -0.58 2.72
C SER A 356 10.06 -0.86 3.50
N ALA A 357 9.50 0.16 4.15
CA ALA A 357 8.22 0.05 4.85
C ALA A 357 7.05 -0.24 3.89
N ILE A 358 6.99 0.46 2.74
CA ILE A 358 5.97 0.22 1.72
C ILE A 358 6.11 -1.19 1.14
N ARG A 359 7.34 -1.66 0.87
CA ARG A 359 7.61 -3.03 0.44
C ARG A 359 7.11 -4.06 1.47
N GLU A 360 7.41 -3.84 2.75
CA GLU A 360 7.01 -4.76 3.82
C GLU A 360 5.49 -4.75 4.02
N ALA A 361 4.82 -3.60 3.94
CA ALA A 361 3.36 -3.49 3.89
C ALA A 361 2.77 -4.34 2.76
N SER A 362 3.37 -4.28 1.55
CA SER A 362 2.94 -5.07 0.40
C SER A 362 3.04 -6.59 0.62
N LEU A 363 4.00 -7.07 1.42
CA LEU A 363 4.10 -8.48 1.81
C LEU A 363 2.93 -8.95 2.69
N HIS A 364 2.27 -8.01 3.37
CA HIS A 364 1.06 -8.22 4.17
C HIS A 364 -0.22 -7.87 3.40
N ASN A 365 -0.17 -7.80 2.07
CA ASN A 365 -1.29 -7.37 1.23
C ASN A 365 -1.83 -5.97 1.55
N ILE A 366 -0.97 -5.09 2.06
CA ILE A 366 -1.29 -3.68 2.34
C ILE A 366 -0.61 -2.82 1.28
N THR A 367 -1.41 -2.11 0.48
CA THR A 367 -0.90 -1.15 -0.51
C THR A 367 -0.97 0.25 0.07
N VAL A 368 0.16 0.94 0.12
CA VAL A 368 0.28 2.32 0.65
C VAL A 368 0.68 3.25 -0.49
N LYS A 369 -0.10 4.29 -0.76
CA LYS A 369 0.13 5.22 -1.88
C LYS A 369 1.27 6.22 -1.65
N GLY A 370 1.80 6.31 -0.43
CA GLY A 370 2.93 7.19 -0.16
C GLY A 370 3.40 7.20 1.30
N GLY A 371 4.66 7.56 1.49
CA GLY A 371 5.30 7.58 2.81
C GLY A 371 4.62 8.51 3.82
N LYS A 372 4.02 9.61 3.37
CA LYS A 372 3.29 10.54 4.24
C LYS A 372 2.14 9.86 4.99
N TYR A 373 1.54 8.82 4.40
CA TYR A 373 0.45 8.08 5.03
C TYR A 373 0.94 7.13 6.14
N LEU A 374 2.15 6.58 5.98
CA LEU A 374 2.78 5.82 7.06
C LEU A 374 3.15 6.73 8.25
N GLU A 375 3.64 7.94 7.98
CA GLU A 375 3.90 8.94 9.02
C GLU A 375 2.61 9.35 9.73
N ALA A 376 1.54 9.68 8.97
CA ALA A 376 0.24 10.02 9.51
C ALA A 376 -0.35 8.85 10.32
N MET A 377 -0.18 7.59 9.87
CA MET A 377 -0.60 6.40 10.60
C MET A 377 0.12 6.24 11.94
N ALA A 378 1.42 6.57 11.99
CA ALA A 378 2.17 6.56 13.25
C ALA A 378 1.67 7.65 14.23
N GLU A 379 1.31 8.84 13.72
CA GLU A 379 0.84 9.98 14.51
C GLU A 379 -0.65 9.90 14.86
N ALA A 380 -1.43 9.06 14.17
CA ALA A 380 -2.89 8.98 14.36
C ALA A 380 -3.27 8.56 15.77
N ASP A 381 -4.20 9.33 16.34
CA ASP A 381 -4.77 9.13 17.68
C ASP A 381 -6.26 8.74 17.66
N THR A 382 -6.94 8.96 16.55
CA THR A 382 -8.38 8.69 16.38
C THR A 382 -8.59 7.79 15.16
N ILE A 383 -9.40 6.75 15.33
CA ILE A 383 -9.80 5.84 14.25
C ILE A 383 -11.32 5.76 14.18
N VAL A 384 -11.86 5.91 12.97
CA VAL A 384 -13.28 5.85 12.67
C VAL A 384 -13.52 4.63 11.78
N PHE A 385 -14.36 3.75 12.22
CA PHE A 385 -14.81 2.57 11.47
C PHE A 385 -16.19 2.80 10.90
N ASP A 386 -16.37 2.51 9.62
CA ASP A 386 -17.70 2.13 9.15
C ASP A 386 -18.07 0.76 9.73
N LYS A 387 -19.36 0.49 9.93
CA LYS A 387 -19.81 -0.81 10.43
C LYS A 387 -19.78 -1.86 9.31
N THR A 388 -20.56 -1.61 8.27
CA THR A 388 -20.89 -2.59 7.24
C THR A 388 -19.71 -2.82 6.31
N GLY A 389 -19.34 -4.09 6.06
CA GLY A 389 -18.19 -4.42 5.21
C GLY A 389 -16.82 -4.14 5.83
N THR A 390 -16.75 -3.41 6.93
CA THR A 390 -15.54 -3.07 7.66
C THR A 390 -15.42 -3.86 8.97
N LEU A 391 -16.25 -3.54 9.96
CA LEU A 391 -16.32 -4.31 11.22
C LEU A 391 -17.08 -5.63 11.04
N THR A 392 -17.92 -5.71 10.03
CA THR A 392 -18.67 -6.89 9.60
C THR A 392 -18.14 -7.39 8.25
N LYS A 393 -18.59 -8.58 7.82
CA LYS A 393 -18.22 -9.14 6.49
C LYS A 393 -19.16 -8.71 5.36
N ALA A 394 -20.13 -7.82 5.63
CA ALA A 394 -21.20 -7.43 4.70
C ALA A 394 -21.93 -8.66 4.11
N ASN A 395 -22.12 -9.68 4.91
CA ASN A 395 -22.88 -10.88 4.54
C ASN A 395 -24.06 -11.05 5.51
N PRO A 396 -25.04 -10.13 5.46
CA PRO A 396 -26.20 -10.21 6.31
C PRO A 396 -27.02 -11.47 6.01
N THR A 397 -27.62 -12.03 7.06
CA THR A 397 -28.50 -13.20 6.98
C THR A 397 -29.80 -12.94 7.73
N VAL A 398 -30.91 -13.45 7.20
CA VAL A 398 -32.21 -13.40 7.92
C VAL A 398 -32.17 -14.45 9.02
N VAL A 399 -32.33 -13.98 10.27
CA VAL A 399 -32.33 -14.84 11.46
C VAL A 399 -33.73 -15.26 11.82
N ASP A 400 -34.72 -14.31 11.73
CA ASP A 400 -36.10 -14.54 12.11
C ASP A 400 -37.06 -13.62 11.34
N VAL A 401 -38.26 -14.08 11.13
CA VAL A 401 -39.36 -13.30 10.54
C VAL A 401 -40.52 -13.32 11.51
N VAL A 402 -40.71 -12.20 12.25
CA VAL A 402 -41.73 -12.06 13.27
C VAL A 402 -43.02 -11.53 12.65
N SER A 403 -44.09 -12.35 12.65
CA SER A 403 -45.41 -11.98 12.12
C SER A 403 -46.20 -11.15 13.10
N PHE A 404 -46.77 -10.04 12.62
CA PHE A 404 -47.64 -9.12 13.38
C PHE A 404 -49.09 -9.19 12.98
N ASN A 405 -49.41 -9.68 11.77
CA ASN A 405 -50.77 -9.78 11.26
C ASN A 405 -51.36 -11.20 11.32
N GLY A 406 -50.60 -12.18 11.87
CA GLY A 406 -51.01 -13.57 11.99
C GLY A 406 -50.89 -14.41 10.70
N GLN A 407 -50.33 -13.87 9.62
CA GLN A 407 -49.97 -14.62 8.43
C GLN A 407 -48.73 -15.49 8.71
N ASP A 408 -48.55 -16.51 7.89
CA ASP A 408 -47.39 -17.37 7.99
C ASP A 408 -46.11 -16.62 7.69
N SER A 409 -45.06 -16.85 8.50
CA SER A 409 -43.74 -16.17 8.37
C SER A 409 -43.06 -16.47 7.01
N ASP A 410 -43.26 -17.66 6.46
CA ASP A 410 -42.67 -18.03 5.15
C ASP A 410 -43.40 -17.29 4.02
N GLU A 411 -44.71 -17.07 4.12
CA GLU A 411 -45.49 -16.27 3.15
C GLU A 411 -45.07 -14.78 3.21
N LEU A 412 -44.88 -14.24 4.40
CA LEU A 412 -44.36 -12.87 4.56
C LEU A 412 -42.96 -12.68 4.05
N LEU A 413 -42.09 -13.69 4.24
CA LEU A 413 -40.71 -13.70 3.66
C LEU A 413 -40.75 -13.77 2.13
N ARG A 414 -41.65 -14.60 1.56
CA ARG A 414 -41.84 -14.70 0.11
C ARG A 414 -42.25 -13.36 -0.51
N ILE A 415 -43.21 -12.65 0.12
CA ILE A 415 -43.63 -11.32 -0.31
C ILE A 415 -42.48 -10.32 -0.23
N ALA A 416 -41.71 -10.34 0.86
CA ALA A 416 -40.58 -9.46 1.03
C ALA A 416 -39.49 -9.73 -0.02
N ALA A 417 -39.17 -11.00 -0.32
CA ALA A 417 -38.20 -11.38 -1.32
C ALA A 417 -38.61 -10.92 -2.72
N CYS A 418 -39.89 -11.07 -3.08
CA CYS A 418 -40.45 -10.60 -4.35
C CYS A 418 -40.26 -9.09 -4.57
N LEU A 419 -40.38 -8.27 -3.52
CA LEU A 419 -40.15 -6.83 -3.61
C LEU A 419 -38.68 -6.45 -3.62
N GLU A 420 -37.85 -7.15 -2.86
CA GLU A 420 -36.42 -6.85 -2.69
C GLU A 420 -35.52 -7.39 -3.84
N GLU A 421 -36.02 -8.36 -4.65
CA GLU A 421 -35.25 -8.99 -5.74
C GLU A 421 -34.72 -7.98 -6.76
N HIS A 422 -35.44 -6.90 -6.99
CA HIS A 422 -35.07 -5.88 -7.97
C HIS A 422 -34.03 -4.86 -7.46
N PHE A 423 -33.62 -4.95 -6.19
CA PHE A 423 -32.73 -3.97 -5.56
C PHE A 423 -31.44 -4.60 -5.06
N PRO A 424 -30.30 -4.27 -5.69
CA PRO A 424 -29.01 -4.92 -5.43
C PRO A 424 -28.31 -4.34 -4.19
N HIS A 425 -28.93 -4.39 -3.00
CA HIS A 425 -28.23 -4.06 -1.76
C HIS A 425 -28.15 -5.28 -0.82
N SER A 426 -27.19 -5.27 0.10
CA SER A 426 -26.84 -6.44 0.92
C SER A 426 -28.02 -6.99 1.75
N MET A 427 -28.89 -6.12 2.29
CA MET A 427 -30.05 -6.56 3.06
C MET A 427 -31.13 -7.18 2.17
N ALA A 428 -31.38 -6.62 0.98
CA ALA A 428 -32.27 -7.19 -0.01
C ALA A 428 -31.82 -8.60 -0.41
N LYS A 429 -30.53 -8.75 -0.73
CA LYS A 429 -29.94 -10.04 -1.03
C LYS A 429 -30.14 -11.06 0.09
N ALA A 430 -29.97 -10.66 1.35
CA ALA A 430 -30.20 -11.55 2.50
C ALA A 430 -31.63 -12.07 2.57
N VAL A 431 -32.62 -11.22 2.24
CA VAL A 431 -34.05 -11.59 2.21
C VAL A 431 -34.33 -12.56 1.07
N VAL A 432 -33.78 -12.29 -0.12
CA VAL A 432 -33.95 -13.15 -1.32
C VAL A 432 -33.25 -14.51 -1.10
N ASP A 433 -32.02 -14.51 -0.59
CA ASP A 433 -31.26 -15.74 -0.30
C ASP A 433 -32.00 -16.61 0.76
N ALA A 434 -32.56 -16.00 1.80
CA ALA A 434 -33.32 -16.71 2.83
C ALA A 434 -34.62 -17.33 2.28
N ALA A 435 -35.28 -16.66 1.34
CA ALA A 435 -36.45 -17.21 0.66
C ALA A 435 -36.05 -18.39 -0.25
N ALA A 436 -34.93 -18.26 -0.97
CA ALA A 436 -34.40 -19.31 -1.84
C ALA A 436 -33.98 -20.56 -1.04
N GLU A 437 -33.31 -20.40 0.12
CA GLU A 437 -32.94 -21.51 1.00
C GLU A 437 -34.14 -22.32 1.48
N LYS A 438 -35.29 -21.65 1.67
CA LYS A 438 -36.54 -22.28 2.04
C LYS A 438 -37.36 -22.80 0.85
N ASN A 439 -36.83 -22.69 -0.38
CA ASN A 439 -37.51 -23.03 -1.64
C ASN A 439 -38.87 -22.32 -1.79
N LEU A 440 -38.96 -21.06 -1.40
CA LEU A 440 -40.14 -20.23 -1.55
C LEU A 440 -40.11 -19.62 -2.95
N GLU A 441 -40.65 -20.36 -3.94
CA GLU A 441 -40.81 -19.85 -5.31
C GLU A 441 -41.82 -18.71 -5.33
N HIS A 442 -41.53 -17.62 -6.03
CA HIS A 442 -42.45 -16.52 -6.24
C HIS A 442 -42.53 -16.21 -7.74
N GLU A 443 -43.76 -16.01 -8.21
CA GLU A 443 -44.02 -15.38 -9.50
C GLU A 443 -44.06 -13.87 -9.28
N GLU A 444 -43.62 -13.07 -10.27
CA GLU A 444 -43.78 -11.63 -10.23
C GLU A 444 -45.26 -11.22 -10.15
N VAL A 445 -45.76 -10.92 -8.98
CA VAL A 445 -47.18 -10.62 -8.71
C VAL A 445 -47.41 -9.13 -8.38
N HIS A 446 -46.35 -8.30 -8.44
CA HIS A 446 -46.43 -6.89 -8.11
C HIS A 446 -46.61 -6.01 -9.36
N SER A 447 -47.25 -4.84 -9.15
CA SER A 447 -47.26 -3.74 -10.11
C SER A 447 -45.94 -3.00 -10.09
N GLU A 448 -45.84 -1.90 -10.81
CA GLU A 448 -44.65 -1.02 -10.80
C GLU A 448 -44.18 -0.73 -9.37
N VAL A 449 -42.92 -1.01 -9.12
CA VAL A 449 -42.29 -0.86 -7.80
C VAL A 449 -41.71 0.56 -7.68
N GLU A 450 -42.19 1.33 -6.72
CA GLU A 450 -41.65 2.65 -6.43
C GLU A 450 -40.55 2.53 -5.38
N TYR A 451 -39.33 2.82 -5.79
CA TYR A 451 -38.16 2.84 -4.92
C TYR A 451 -37.88 4.25 -4.41
N ILE A 452 -37.87 4.42 -3.10
CA ILE A 452 -37.50 5.68 -2.44
C ILE A 452 -36.08 5.52 -1.91
N VAL A 453 -35.13 6.19 -2.58
CA VAL A 453 -33.71 6.08 -2.30
C VAL A 453 -33.39 6.27 -0.81
N ALA A 454 -32.65 5.35 -0.22
CA ALA A 454 -32.22 5.30 1.18
C ALA A 454 -33.33 5.09 2.21
N HIS A 455 -34.61 4.89 1.82
CA HIS A 455 -35.73 4.78 2.74
C HIS A 455 -36.45 3.42 2.67
N GLY A 456 -36.86 2.98 1.49
CA GLY A 456 -37.59 1.71 1.34
C GLY A 456 -38.31 1.57 0.00
N ILE A 457 -39.17 0.58 -0.06
CA ILE A 457 -39.93 0.17 -1.25
C ILE A 457 -41.43 0.25 -0.95
N SER A 458 -42.20 0.75 -1.91
CA SER A 458 -43.66 0.72 -1.91
C SER A 458 -44.17 0.09 -3.21
N SER A 459 -45.11 -0.86 -3.12
CA SER A 459 -45.74 -1.48 -4.30
C SER A 459 -47.14 -1.96 -3.98
N MET A 460 -47.88 -2.33 -5.02
CA MET A 460 -49.20 -2.95 -4.91
C MET A 460 -49.13 -4.45 -5.23
N ILE A 461 -49.48 -5.30 -4.28
CA ILE A 461 -49.53 -6.76 -4.46
C ILE A 461 -50.99 -7.18 -4.19
N ASP A 462 -51.60 -7.86 -5.14
CA ASP A 462 -52.99 -8.32 -5.08
C ASP A 462 -53.99 -7.23 -4.67
N GLY A 463 -53.75 -5.99 -5.11
CA GLY A 463 -54.58 -4.82 -4.77
C GLY A 463 -54.37 -4.27 -3.37
N GLN A 464 -53.36 -4.74 -2.63
CA GLN A 464 -52.98 -4.24 -1.31
C GLN A 464 -51.68 -3.47 -1.40
N LYS A 465 -51.61 -2.30 -0.72
CA LYS A 465 -50.39 -1.54 -0.62
C LYS A 465 -49.44 -2.25 0.34
N VAL A 466 -48.25 -2.64 -0.16
CA VAL A 466 -47.17 -3.23 0.63
C VAL A 466 -46.02 -2.26 0.67
N VAL A 467 -45.51 -2.01 1.86
CA VAL A 467 -44.39 -1.11 2.14
C VAL A 467 -43.31 -1.92 2.89
N ILE A 468 -42.10 -1.84 2.46
CA ILE A 468 -40.96 -2.49 3.14
C ILE A 468 -39.79 -1.50 3.25
N GLY A 469 -39.18 -1.40 4.43
CA GLY A 469 -38.04 -0.48 4.60
C GLY A 469 -37.67 -0.24 6.06
N SER A 470 -36.95 0.86 6.28
CA SER A 470 -36.47 1.29 7.59
C SER A 470 -37.60 1.66 8.55
N HIS A 471 -37.32 1.77 9.85
CA HIS A 471 -38.25 2.26 10.85
C HIS A 471 -38.82 3.64 10.47
N HIS A 472 -37.92 4.56 10.09
CA HIS A 472 -38.30 5.91 9.68
C HIS A 472 -39.30 5.88 8.51
N PHE A 473 -38.96 5.14 7.45
CA PHE A 473 -39.78 5.03 6.27
C PHE A 473 -41.19 4.48 6.57
N VAL A 474 -41.28 3.36 7.29
CA VAL A 474 -42.53 2.68 7.53
C VAL A 474 -43.43 3.46 8.52
N PHE A 475 -42.87 4.03 9.60
CA PHE A 475 -43.67 4.64 10.67
C PHE A 475 -43.74 6.17 10.59
N GLU A 476 -42.76 6.86 10.03
CA GLU A 476 -42.77 8.34 9.98
C GLU A 476 -43.20 8.86 8.61
N ASP A 477 -42.69 8.30 7.50
CA ASP A 477 -43.07 8.73 6.16
C ASP A 477 -44.44 8.12 5.76
N GLU A 478 -44.57 6.80 5.81
CA GLU A 478 -45.75 6.06 5.39
C GLU A 478 -46.82 5.97 6.49
N LYS A 479 -46.53 6.41 7.72
CA LYS A 479 -47.43 6.48 8.88
C LYS A 479 -48.14 5.16 9.19
N CYS A 480 -47.49 4.05 8.99
CA CYS A 480 -48.00 2.75 9.34
C CYS A 480 -48.13 2.58 10.86
N THR A 481 -48.99 1.71 11.32
CA THR A 481 -49.28 1.52 12.75
C THR A 481 -49.01 0.07 13.17
N VAL A 482 -48.62 -0.10 14.43
CA VAL A 482 -48.49 -1.41 15.08
C VAL A 482 -49.83 -1.71 15.80
N ASP A 483 -50.30 -2.95 15.73
CA ASP A 483 -51.45 -3.38 16.48
C ASP A 483 -51.17 -3.26 17.99
N PRO A 484 -52.04 -2.59 18.77
CA PRO A 484 -51.84 -2.43 20.21
C PRO A 484 -51.63 -3.74 20.97
N GLU A 485 -52.24 -4.84 20.53
CA GLU A 485 -52.09 -6.17 21.16
C GLU A 485 -50.69 -6.78 20.91
N LYS A 486 -49.95 -6.32 19.90
CA LYS A 486 -48.63 -6.78 19.53
C LYS A 486 -47.52 -5.82 19.96
N MET A 487 -47.82 -4.76 20.66
CA MET A 487 -46.84 -3.76 21.06
C MET A 487 -45.75 -4.35 21.99
N ASP A 488 -46.09 -5.29 22.87
CA ASP A 488 -45.14 -5.99 23.74
C ASP A 488 -44.17 -6.84 22.92
N THR A 489 -44.65 -7.52 21.87
CA THR A 489 -43.81 -8.29 20.93
C THR A 489 -42.87 -7.35 20.17
N PHE A 490 -43.40 -6.21 19.70
CA PHE A 490 -42.60 -5.20 19.00
C PHE A 490 -41.45 -4.64 19.87
N ASN A 491 -41.72 -4.34 21.13
CA ASN A 491 -40.75 -3.83 22.08
C ASN A 491 -39.72 -4.89 22.55
N SER A 492 -40.05 -6.18 22.41
CA SER A 492 -39.19 -7.30 22.80
C SER A 492 -38.29 -7.80 21.66
N LEU A 493 -38.37 -7.22 20.46
CA LEU A 493 -37.47 -7.59 19.36
C LEU A 493 -36.01 -7.46 19.77
N PRO A 494 -35.14 -8.44 19.42
CA PRO A 494 -33.74 -8.41 19.78
C PRO A 494 -33.01 -7.15 19.28
N PRO A 495 -32.34 -6.39 20.16
CA PRO A 495 -31.69 -5.15 19.78
C PRO A 495 -30.43 -5.31 18.93
N GLU A 496 -29.84 -6.49 18.89
CA GLU A 496 -28.62 -6.82 18.16
C GLU A 496 -28.85 -6.97 16.65
N TYR A 497 -30.09 -7.19 16.21
CA TYR A 497 -30.41 -7.36 14.79
C TYR A 497 -30.84 -6.05 14.13
N SER A 498 -30.51 -5.91 12.87
CA SER A 498 -31.10 -4.92 11.99
C SER A 498 -32.53 -5.34 11.65
N HIS A 499 -33.47 -4.43 11.74
CA HIS A 499 -34.89 -4.71 11.51
C HIS A 499 -35.32 -4.10 10.18
N LEU A 500 -35.85 -4.94 9.28
CA LEU A 500 -36.52 -4.52 8.07
C LEU A 500 -38.04 -4.68 8.32
N TYR A 501 -38.76 -3.57 8.28
CA TYR A 501 -40.21 -3.51 8.60
C TYR A 501 -41.02 -3.66 7.34
N MET A 502 -42.00 -4.54 7.36
CA MET A 502 -42.95 -4.71 6.27
C MET A 502 -44.37 -4.41 6.77
N ALA A 503 -45.06 -3.52 6.09
CA ALA A 503 -46.46 -3.16 6.40
C ALA A 503 -47.37 -3.44 5.19
N ILE A 504 -48.58 -3.92 5.47
CA ILE A 504 -49.60 -4.17 4.46
C ILE A 504 -50.84 -3.31 4.84
N ASN A 505 -51.33 -2.50 3.90
CA ASN A 505 -52.44 -1.58 4.10
C ASN A 505 -52.27 -0.71 5.36
N ASN A 506 -51.09 -0.09 5.50
CA ASN A 506 -50.71 0.79 6.61
C ASN A 506 -50.71 0.15 8.02
N ARG A 507 -50.67 -1.19 8.11
CA ARG A 507 -50.47 -1.92 9.36
C ARG A 507 -49.21 -2.78 9.29
N LEU A 508 -48.42 -2.81 10.36
CA LEU A 508 -47.23 -3.67 10.44
C LEU A 508 -47.68 -5.14 10.26
N ALA A 509 -47.13 -5.79 9.26
CA ALA A 509 -47.36 -7.19 8.92
C ALA A 509 -46.24 -8.10 9.41
N ALA A 510 -44.99 -7.70 9.21
CA ALA A 510 -43.82 -8.45 9.65
C ALA A 510 -42.66 -7.53 10.04
N VAL A 511 -41.78 -8.07 10.87
CA VAL A 511 -40.40 -7.55 11.07
C VAL A 511 -39.43 -8.66 10.74
N ILE A 512 -38.61 -8.43 9.73
CA ILE A 512 -37.56 -9.34 9.31
C ILE A 512 -36.28 -8.97 10.09
N CYS A 513 -35.85 -9.86 10.95
CA CYS A 513 -34.63 -9.69 11.76
C CYS A 513 -33.41 -10.15 10.96
N ILE A 514 -32.52 -9.24 10.68
CA ILE A 514 -31.32 -9.48 9.87
C ILE A 514 -30.07 -9.30 10.76
N GLU A 515 -29.23 -10.30 10.80
CA GLU A 515 -27.94 -10.25 11.47
C GLU A 515 -26.84 -9.99 10.44
N ASP A 516 -26.03 -8.96 10.69
CA ASP A 516 -24.76 -8.74 10.01
C ASP A 516 -23.64 -8.93 11.06
N PRO A 517 -23.10 -10.14 11.19
CA PRO A 517 -22.24 -10.50 12.31
C PRO A 517 -20.93 -9.73 12.28
N LEU A 518 -20.50 -9.25 13.46
CA LEU A 518 -19.15 -8.71 13.63
C LEU A 518 -18.11 -9.76 13.26
N ARG A 519 -17.03 -9.32 12.63
CA ARG A 519 -15.85 -10.16 12.43
C ARG A 519 -15.35 -10.67 13.78
N GLU A 520 -14.96 -11.93 13.86
CA GLU A 520 -14.54 -12.57 15.12
C GLU A 520 -13.35 -11.83 15.78
N GLU A 521 -12.47 -11.28 14.96
CA GLU A 521 -11.29 -10.56 15.39
C GLU A 521 -11.54 -9.10 15.78
N ALA A 522 -12.70 -8.49 15.46
CA ALA A 522 -12.95 -7.05 15.60
C ALA A 522 -12.62 -6.50 17.00
N ALA A 523 -13.12 -7.16 18.06
CA ALA A 523 -12.87 -6.73 19.42
C ALA A 523 -11.39 -6.86 19.83
N ALA A 524 -10.68 -7.87 19.32
CA ALA A 524 -9.25 -8.06 19.59
C ALA A 524 -8.40 -7.02 18.86
N VAL A 525 -8.75 -6.71 17.61
CA VAL A 525 -8.12 -5.67 16.79
C VAL A 525 -8.26 -4.30 17.45
N ILE A 526 -9.47 -3.92 17.90
CA ILE A 526 -9.71 -2.65 18.58
C ILE A 526 -8.84 -2.54 19.85
N ARG A 527 -8.75 -3.58 20.66
CA ARG A 527 -7.85 -3.59 21.83
C ARG A 527 -6.38 -3.42 21.42
N SER A 528 -5.95 -4.10 20.37
CA SER A 528 -4.57 -4.02 19.88
C SER A 528 -4.24 -2.64 19.33
N LEU A 529 -5.15 -1.97 18.63
CA LEU A 529 -5.00 -0.60 18.15
C LEU A 529 -4.88 0.40 19.31
N LYS A 530 -5.69 0.23 20.37
CA LYS A 530 -5.57 1.05 21.58
C LYS A 530 -4.20 0.85 22.25
N MET A 531 -3.69 -0.38 22.33
CA MET A 531 -2.33 -0.64 22.83
C MET A 531 -1.23 -0.07 21.93
N ALA A 532 -1.47 0.04 20.62
CA ALA A 532 -0.54 0.61 19.67
C ALA A 532 -0.55 2.14 19.62
N GLY A 533 -1.40 2.81 20.45
CA GLY A 533 -1.41 4.26 20.64
C GLY A 533 -2.64 4.98 20.09
N ILE A 534 -3.67 4.28 19.62
CA ILE A 534 -4.95 4.89 19.25
C ILE A 534 -5.70 5.25 20.54
N GLY A 535 -5.96 6.55 20.72
CA GLY A 535 -6.61 7.08 21.93
C GLY A 535 -8.15 7.05 21.87
N LYS A 536 -8.73 7.07 20.67
CA LYS A 536 -10.18 7.12 20.45
C LYS A 536 -10.59 6.22 19.29
N VAL A 537 -11.55 5.33 19.53
CA VAL A 537 -12.15 4.45 18.51
C VAL A 537 -13.61 4.80 18.36
N VAL A 538 -14.02 5.12 17.14
CA VAL A 538 -15.38 5.57 16.80
C VAL A 538 -15.99 4.60 15.78
N MET A 539 -17.28 4.33 15.88
CA MET A 539 -18.06 3.62 14.87
C MET A 539 -19.14 4.55 14.30
N MET A 540 -19.30 4.50 13.00
CA MET A 540 -20.39 5.17 12.29
C MET A 540 -21.22 4.16 11.51
N THR A 541 -22.52 4.27 11.57
CA THR A 541 -23.45 3.35 10.90
C THR A 541 -24.76 4.03 10.53
N GLY A 542 -25.38 3.57 9.45
CA GLY A 542 -26.77 3.92 9.11
C GLY A 542 -27.81 3.18 9.94
N ASP A 543 -27.42 2.23 10.79
CA ASP A 543 -28.33 1.48 11.65
C ASP A 543 -28.94 2.35 12.73
N SER A 544 -30.05 1.81 13.35
CA SER A 544 -30.70 2.42 14.51
C SER A 544 -29.78 2.53 15.72
N ASP A 545 -30.02 3.51 16.60
CA ASP A 545 -29.24 3.71 17.84
C ASP A 545 -29.19 2.44 18.70
N ARG A 546 -30.28 1.68 18.76
CA ARG A 546 -30.37 0.44 19.53
C ARG A 546 -29.38 -0.60 19.06
N THR A 547 -29.31 -0.83 17.76
CA THR A 547 -28.36 -1.79 17.11
C THR A 547 -26.91 -1.28 17.23
N ALA A 548 -26.68 -0.02 16.92
CA ALA A 548 -25.34 0.60 17.00
C ALA A 548 -24.75 0.49 18.41
N LYS A 549 -25.55 0.76 19.44
CA LYS A 549 -25.16 0.65 20.85
C LYS A 549 -24.75 -0.77 21.26
N ALA A 550 -25.54 -1.77 20.82
CA ALA A 550 -25.25 -3.16 21.12
C ALA A 550 -23.92 -3.62 20.50
N ILE A 551 -23.69 -3.27 19.24
CA ILE A 551 -22.47 -3.59 18.49
C ILE A 551 -21.26 -2.85 19.07
N ALA A 552 -21.37 -1.56 19.36
CA ALA A 552 -20.28 -0.77 19.94
C ALA A 552 -19.80 -1.35 21.28
N LYS A 553 -20.74 -1.78 22.13
CA LYS A 553 -20.44 -2.45 23.40
C LYS A 553 -19.73 -3.78 23.19
N LYS A 554 -20.18 -4.61 22.24
CA LYS A 554 -19.61 -5.92 21.92
C LYS A 554 -18.20 -5.79 21.36
N ALA A 555 -17.95 -4.80 20.52
CA ALA A 555 -16.64 -4.54 19.90
C ALA A 555 -15.65 -3.79 20.81
N GLY A 556 -16.12 -3.10 21.86
CA GLY A 556 -15.29 -2.28 22.77
C GLY A 556 -14.93 -0.91 22.18
N ILE A 557 -15.84 -0.31 21.43
CA ILE A 557 -15.76 1.00 20.81
C ILE A 557 -16.05 2.10 21.83
N ASP A 558 -15.38 3.25 21.72
CA ASP A 558 -15.48 4.33 22.70
C ASP A 558 -16.70 5.23 22.44
N GLU A 559 -16.95 5.56 21.16
CA GLU A 559 -18.08 6.37 20.72
C GLU A 559 -18.72 5.76 19.49
N TYR A 560 -20.03 5.87 19.35
CA TYR A 560 -20.73 5.46 18.15
C TYR A 560 -21.72 6.53 17.69
N TYR A 561 -22.00 6.54 16.40
CA TYR A 561 -23.01 7.40 15.76
C TYR A 561 -23.90 6.51 14.88
N SER A 562 -25.19 6.60 15.12
CA SER A 562 -26.26 5.86 14.43
C SER A 562 -26.98 6.75 13.43
N GLU A 563 -27.67 6.15 12.48
CA GLU A 563 -28.49 6.85 11.47
C GLU A 563 -27.70 7.93 10.69
N VAL A 564 -26.40 7.63 10.41
CA VAL A 564 -25.45 8.58 9.82
C VAL A 564 -25.51 8.49 8.31
N LEU A 565 -25.68 9.65 7.65
CA LEU A 565 -25.55 9.78 6.20
C LEU A 565 -24.08 9.89 5.76
N PRO A 566 -23.75 9.60 4.50
CA PRO A 566 -22.38 9.70 4.00
C PRO A 566 -21.72 11.07 4.24
N GLU A 567 -22.46 12.16 4.08
CA GLU A 567 -21.99 13.53 4.31
C GLU A 567 -21.65 13.79 5.78
N ASP A 568 -22.41 13.19 6.71
CA ASP A 568 -22.16 13.36 8.15
C ASP A 568 -20.86 12.69 8.59
N LYS A 569 -20.47 11.58 7.93
CA LYS A 569 -19.20 10.92 8.17
C LYS A 569 -18.02 11.84 7.84
N ALA A 570 -18.06 12.50 6.69
CA ALA A 570 -17.04 13.46 6.28
C ALA A 570 -17.01 14.68 7.23
N ASN A 571 -18.17 15.24 7.57
CA ASN A 571 -18.29 16.35 8.51
C ASN A 571 -17.74 16.03 9.90
N PHE A 572 -17.93 14.80 10.37
CA PHE A 572 -17.36 14.34 11.64
C PHE A 572 -15.82 14.30 11.58
N VAL A 573 -15.26 13.71 10.52
CA VAL A 573 -13.82 13.66 10.30
C VAL A 573 -13.21 15.06 10.30
N GLU A 574 -13.78 16.00 9.57
CA GLU A 574 -13.33 17.40 9.54
C GLU A 574 -13.39 18.08 10.90
N LYS A 575 -14.45 17.83 11.68
CA LYS A 575 -14.59 18.35 13.05
C LYS A 575 -13.52 17.81 13.99
N GLU A 576 -13.18 16.54 13.91
CA GLU A 576 -12.09 15.96 14.72
C GLU A 576 -10.73 16.51 14.30
N LYS A 577 -10.47 16.66 12.99
CA LYS A 577 -9.26 17.31 12.46
C LYS A 577 -9.15 18.78 12.92
N ALA A 578 -10.24 19.53 12.93
CA ALA A 578 -10.27 20.90 13.43
C ALA A 578 -9.92 21.02 14.93
N LYS A 579 -10.10 19.94 15.70
CA LYS A 579 -9.64 19.83 17.10
C LYS A 579 -8.15 19.49 17.22
N GLY A 580 -7.43 19.37 16.10
CA GLY A 580 -6.01 19.03 16.05
C GLY A 580 -5.72 17.54 16.15
N ARG A 581 -6.72 16.67 15.99
CA ARG A 581 -6.55 15.22 15.98
C ARG A 581 -6.12 14.72 14.61
N LYS A 582 -5.39 13.62 14.61
CA LYS A 582 -5.04 12.87 13.41
C LYS A 582 -6.00 11.69 13.25
N VAL A 583 -6.80 11.72 12.19
CA VAL A 583 -7.93 10.82 11.99
C VAL A 583 -7.66 9.80 10.89
N ILE A 584 -7.86 8.52 11.22
CA ILE A 584 -7.94 7.41 10.28
C ILE A 584 -9.44 7.14 10.03
N MET A 585 -9.82 7.03 8.76
CA MET A 585 -11.15 6.55 8.37
C MET A 585 -11.02 5.20 7.66
N LEU A 586 -11.81 4.21 8.11
CA LEU A 586 -11.96 2.92 7.45
C LEU A 586 -13.35 2.78 6.88
N GLY A 587 -13.41 2.37 5.62
CA GLY A 587 -14.66 2.08 4.91
C GLY A 587 -14.46 1.07 3.79
N ASP A 588 -15.53 0.51 3.28
CA ASP A 588 -15.53 -0.50 2.21
C ASP A 588 -16.22 -0.02 0.93
N GLY A 589 -17.05 1.02 1.02
CA GLY A 589 -18.00 1.39 0.01
C GLY A 589 -17.80 2.75 -0.63
N ILE A 590 -18.56 2.96 -1.71
CA ILE A 590 -18.67 4.23 -2.44
C ILE A 590 -19.18 5.33 -1.50
N ASN A 591 -20.08 4.97 -0.58
CA ASN A 591 -20.70 5.88 0.40
C ASN A 591 -19.68 6.49 1.38
N ASP A 592 -18.55 5.84 1.61
CA ASP A 592 -17.50 6.31 2.51
C ASP A 592 -16.47 7.20 1.82
N SER A 593 -16.50 7.28 0.49
CA SER A 593 -15.54 8.02 -0.32
C SER A 593 -15.28 9.47 0.14
N PRO A 594 -16.32 10.25 0.49
CA PRO A 594 -16.12 11.60 1.02
C PRO A 594 -15.37 11.61 2.36
N ALA A 595 -15.68 10.67 3.25
CA ALA A 595 -15.05 10.56 4.57
C ALA A 595 -13.61 10.03 4.48
N LEU A 596 -13.36 9.06 3.59
CA LEU A 596 -12.01 8.54 3.28
C LEU A 596 -11.10 9.66 2.77
N SER A 597 -11.60 10.48 1.85
CA SER A 597 -10.85 11.62 1.29
C SER A 597 -10.63 12.75 2.31
N ALA A 598 -11.58 12.98 3.23
CA ALA A 598 -11.49 14.02 4.26
C ALA A 598 -10.50 13.66 5.37
N ALA A 599 -10.24 12.38 5.62
CA ALA A 599 -9.37 11.89 6.68
C ALA A 599 -7.88 12.28 6.47
N ASP A 600 -7.05 12.16 7.52
CA ASP A 600 -5.59 12.22 7.35
C ASP A 600 -5.08 10.95 6.67
N ILE A 601 -5.82 9.84 6.85
CA ILE A 601 -5.60 8.57 6.16
C ILE A 601 -6.96 7.92 5.91
N GLY A 602 -7.29 7.72 4.64
CA GLY A 602 -8.39 6.88 4.22
C GLY A 602 -7.90 5.45 3.96
N ILE A 603 -8.52 4.46 4.62
CA ILE A 603 -8.17 3.04 4.46
C ILE A 603 -9.38 2.29 3.90
N SER A 604 -9.20 1.61 2.77
CA SER A 604 -10.19 0.70 2.18
C SER A 604 -9.79 -0.75 2.45
N ILE A 605 -10.81 -1.60 2.75
CA ILE A 605 -10.63 -3.04 2.95
C ILE A 605 -11.02 -3.79 1.67
N SER A 606 -10.39 -4.94 1.40
CA SER A 606 -10.32 -5.67 0.13
C SER A 606 -11.66 -6.02 -0.54
N ASP A 607 -12.72 -6.25 0.23
CA ASP A 607 -14.03 -6.61 -0.33
C ASP A 607 -14.85 -5.38 -0.72
N GLY A 608 -14.31 -4.17 -0.48
CA GLY A 608 -14.94 -2.91 -0.87
C GLY A 608 -14.89 -2.65 -2.37
N ALA A 609 -15.74 -1.75 -2.82
CA ALA A 609 -15.80 -1.30 -4.21
C ALA A 609 -14.43 -0.78 -4.68
N GLU A 610 -14.07 -1.03 -5.93
CA GLU A 610 -12.79 -0.58 -6.50
C GLU A 610 -12.64 0.95 -6.45
N ILE A 611 -13.75 1.68 -6.50
CA ILE A 611 -13.77 3.14 -6.30
C ILE A 611 -13.23 3.53 -4.91
N ALA A 612 -13.63 2.83 -3.85
CA ALA A 612 -13.11 3.10 -2.51
C ALA A 612 -11.59 2.85 -2.43
N ARG A 613 -11.09 1.84 -3.14
CA ARG A 613 -9.65 1.58 -3.26
C ARG A 613 -8.90 2.66 -4.04
N GLU A 614 -9.53 3.20 -5.09
CA GLU A 614 -8.94 4.29 -5.89
C GLU A 614 -8.80 5.57 -5.06
N ILE A 615 -9.79 5.90 -4.24
CA ILE A 615 -9.80 7.10 -3.40
C ILE A 615 -8.97 6.93 -2.14
N ALA A 616 -8.95 5.74 -1.53
CA ALA A 616 -8.24 5.48 -0.29
C ALA A 616 -6.72 5.67 -0.44
N ASP A 617 -6.08 6.18 0.60
CA ASP A 617 -4.63 6.36 0.70
C ASP A 617 -3.90 5.04 0.96
N VAL A 618 -4.60 4.11 1.61
CA VAL A 618 -4.13 2.76 1.91
C VAL A 618 -5.23 1.76 1.59
N THR A 619 -4.86 0.66 0.94
CA THR A 619 -5.77 -0.46 0.65
C THR A 619 -5.26 -1.71 1.34
N ILE A 620 -6.14 -2.38 2.08
CA ILE A 620 -5.86 -3.67 2.73
C ILE A 620 -6.51 -4.77 1.90
N GLY A 621 -5.68 -5.58 1.23
CA GLY A 621 -6.10 -6.68 0.35
C GLY A 621 -6.36 -8.01 1.08
N ALA A 622 -6.37 -8.01 2.41
CA ALA A 622 -6.59 -9.20 3.23
C ALA A 622 -7.99 -9.18 3.85
N ASP A 623 -8.63 -10.33 3.90
CA ASP A 623 -9.91 -10.52 4.61
C ASP A 623 -9.71 -10.61 6.14
N ASN A 624 -8.78 -9.80 6.68
CA ASN A 624 -8.44 -9.82 8.10
C ASN A 624 -8.12 -8.43 8.63
N LEU A 625 -8.88 -7.98 9.63
CA LEU A 625 -8.69 -6.68 10.27
C LEU A 625 -7.34 -6.54 11.01
N TYR A 626 -6.64 -7.63 11.34
CA TYR A 626 -5.33 -7.54 12.00
C TYR A 626 -4.29 -6.81 11.16
N GLU A 627 -4.45 -6.73 9.84
CA GLU A 627 -3.53 -6.00 8.98
C GLU A 627 -3.51 -4.48 9.26
N ILE A 628 -4.57 -3.93 9.86
CA ILE A 628 -4.57 -2.55 10.35
C ILE A 628 -3.61 -2.39 11.53
N VAL A 629 -3.56 -3.40 12.42
CA VAL A 629 -2.62 -3.42 13.55
C VAL A 629 -1.19 -3.56 13.03
N THR A 630 -0.99 -4.42 12.04
CA THR A 630 0.29 -4.61 11.33
C THR A 630 0.75 -3.29 10.70
N LEU A 631 -0.12 -2.58 10.00
CA LEU A 631 0.15 -1.26 9.41
C LEU A 631 0.55 -0.23 10.48
N LYS A 632 -0.17 -0.17 11.61
CA LYS A 632 0.16 0.73 12.72
C LYS A 632 1.52 0.40 13.34
N ALA A 633 1.81 -0.88 13.56
CA ALA A 633 3.09 -1.35 14.10
C ALA A 633 4.25 -1.02 13.15
N LEU A 634 4.06 -1.26 11.85
CA LEU A 634 5.01 -0.94 10.79
C LEU A 634 5.31 0.56 10.75
N SER A 635 4.28 1.38 10.78
CA SER A 635 4.38 2.84 10.77
C SER A 635 5.11 3.37 12.00
N ASN A 636 4.80 2.85 13.19
CA ASN A 636 5.50 3.19 14.43
C ASN A 636 6.99 2.79 14.37
N SER A 637 7.29 1.62 13.79
CA SER A 637 8.66 1.11 13.63
C SER A 637 9.46 1.93 12.61
N LEU A 638 8.82 2.39 11.53
CA LEU A 638 9.41 3.30 10.55
C LEU A 638 9.86 4.61 11.20
N VAL A 639 8.97 5.27 11.94
CA VAL A 639 9.30 6.55 12.62
C VAL A 639 10.44 6.35 13.61
N LYS A 640 10.42 5.28 14.40
CA LYS A 640 11.52 4.93 15.33
C LYS A 640 12.85 4.68 14.58
N ARG A 641 12.82 4.00 13.43
CA ARG A 641 14.01 3.76 12.60
C ARG A 641 14.58 5.06 12.06
N ILE A 642 13.73 5.94 11.54
CA ILE A 642 14.12 7.26 11.02
C ILE A 642 14.80 8.08 12.13
N ASP A 643 14.21 8.17 13.32
CA ASP A 643 14.78 8.90 14.46
C ASP A 643 16.12 8.29 14.94
N LYS A 644 16.21 6.97 15.00
CA LYS A 644 17.45 6.26 15.35
C LYS A 644 18.56 6.51 14.32
N ASN A 645 18.24 6.44 13.03
CA ASN A 645 19.19 6.72 11.96
C ASN A 645 19.67 8.18 12.04
N TYR A 646 18.75 9.12 12.24
CA TYR A 646 19.07 10.54 12.41
C TYR A 646 20.06 10.77 13.57
N ARG A 647 19.76 10.26 14.76
CA ARG A 647 20.65 10.39 15.93
C ARG A 647 22.01 9.76 15.69
N PHE A 648 22.06 8.60 15.06
CA PHE A 648 23.33 7.94 14.74
C PHE A 648 24.15 8.77 13.75
N ILE A 649 23.55 9.25 12.65
CA ILE A 649 24.24 10.07 11.64
C ILE A 649 24.84 11.32 12.26
N VAL A 650 24.04 12.04 13.06
CA VAL A 650 24.51 13.28 13.71
C VAL A 650 25.65 13.00 14.69
N SER A 651 25.50 12.00 15.54
CA SER A 651 26.53 11.68 16.56
C SER A 651 27.82 11.15 15.93
N PHE A 652 27.72 10.26 14.95
CA PHE A 652 28.88 9.69 14.29
C PHE A 652 29.65 10.74 13.49
N ASN A 653 28.98 11.56 12.71
CA ASN A 653 29.59 12.63 11.93
C ASN A 653 30.23 13.71 12.82
N ALA A 654 29.57 14.09 13.91
CA ALA A 654 30.15 15.00 14.90
C ALA A 654 31.45 14.39 15.49
N GLY A 655 31.44 13.10 15.81
CA GLY A 655 32.63 12.38 16.27
C GLY A 655 33.78 12.41 15.26
N LEU A 656 33.50 12.19 13.97
CA LEU A 656 34.51 12.27 12.90
C LEU A 656 35.10 13.66 12.78
N ILE A 657 34.29 14.72 12.88
CA ILE A 657 34.75 16.11 12.87
C ILE A 657 35.70 16.37 14.04
N VAL A 658 35.32 15.97 15.26
CA VAL A 658 36.17 16.14 16.45
C VAL A 658 37.51 15.42 16.29
N LEU A 659 37.53 14.17 15.84
CA LEU A 659 38.75 13.40 15.62
C LEU A 659 39.64 14.02 14.51
N GLY A 660 39.02 14.56 13.48
CA GLY A 660 39.73 15.25 12.39
C GLY A 660 40.34 16.57 12.83
N VAL A 661 39.61 17.38 13.58
CA VAL A 661 40.10 18.65 14.15
C VAL A 661 41.21 18.41 15.20
N ALA A 662 41.07 17.36 15.99
CA ALA A 662 42.13 16.92 16.91
C ALA A 662 43.43 16.46 16.14
N GLY A 663 43.27 16.10 14.86
CA GLY A 663 44.38 15.60 14.03
C GLY A 663 44.69 14.11 14.24
N ILE A 664 43.75 13.37 14.84
CA ILE A 664 43.84 11.93 15.09
C ILE A 664 43.62 11.16 13.79
N ILE A 665 42.69 11.61 12.94
CA ILE A 665 42.42 11.00 11.63
C ILE A 665 42.62 12.02 10.51
N PRO A 666 43.21 11.60 9.35
CA PRO A 666 43.37 12.47 8.19
C PRO A 666 42.03 12.66 7.44
N PRO A 667 41.89 13.73 6.62
CA PRO A 667 40.68 14.03 5.89
C PRO A 667 40.17 12.88 4.99
N THR A 668 41.07 12.15 4.38
CA THR A 668 40.76 10.99 3.53
C THR A 668 40.13 9.83 4.32
N MET A 669 40.61 9.61 5.57
CA MET A 669 40.02 8.61 6.46
C MET A 669 38.66 9.06 6.97
N SER A 670 38.49 10.34 7.29
CA SER A 670 37.17 10.91 7.64
C SER A 670 36.16 10.70 6.53
N ALA A 671 36.52 10.98 5.27
CA ALA A 671 35.67 10.76 4.10
C ALA A 671 35.34 9.27 3.88
N LEU A 672 36.34 8.37 4.06
CA LEU A 672 36.12 6.93 3.94
C LEU A 672 35.15 6.40 5.00
N LEU A 673 35.35 6.78 6.24
CA LEU A 673 34.47 6.36 7.35
C LEU A 673 33.05 6.95 7.21
N HIS A 674 32.96 8.21 6.76
CA HIS A 674 31.68 8.86 6.47
C HIS A 674 30.90 8.09 5.37
N ASN A 675 31.52 7.84 4.20
CA ASN A 675 30.88 7.10 3.12
C ASN A 675 30.55 5.66 3.51
N GLY A 676 31.44 5.00 4.28
CA GLY A 676 31.19 3.66 4.82
C GLY A 676 29.97 3.63 5.77
N SER A 677 29.83 4.64 6.64
CA SER A 677 28.68 4.75 7.53
C SER A 677 27.37 5.03 6.75
N THR A 678 27.41 5.88 5.72
CA THR A 678 26.28 6.18 4.85
C THR A 678 25.78 4.91 4.16
N LEU A 679 26.70 4.11 3.61
CA LEU A 679 26.35 2.82 3.00
C LEU A 679 25.76 1.84 4.02
N ALA A 680 26.39 1.72 5.20
CA ALA A 680 25.91 0.82 6.25
C ALA A 680 24.49 1.18 6.73
N ILE A 681 24.22 2.49 6.88
CA ILE A 681 22.88 2.99 7.25
C ILE A 681 21.89 2.74 6.11
N GLY A 682 22.27 2.98 4.86
CA GLY A 682 21.46 2.69 3.69
C GLY A 682 21.07 1.22 3.62
N MET A 683 22.02 0.30 3.76
CA MET A 683 21.75 -1.14 3.79
C MET A 683 20.85 -1.54 4.95
N LYS A 684 21.07 -0.99 6.15
CA LYS A 684 20.21 -1.23 7.31
C LYS A 684 18.80 -0.70 7.11
N SER A 685 18.65 0.40 6.39
CA SER A 685 17.34 0.98 6.04
C SER A 685 16.54 0.13 5.07
N MET A 686 17.16 -0.81 4.35
CA MET A 686 16.52 -1.77 3.46
C MET A 686 16.00 -3.03 4.20
N GLU A 687 16.43 -3.26 5.44
CA GLU A 687 15.96 -4.40 6.25
C GLU A 687 14.49 -4.22 6.64
N ASN A 688 13.81 -5.34 6.90
CA ASN A 688 12.43 -5.31 7.39
C ASN A 688 12.33 -4.55 8.72
N LEU A 689 11.16 -4.01 8.99
CA LEU A 689 10.84 -3.20 10.18
C LEU A 689 10.19 -4.01 11.29
N LEU A 690 9.42 -5.02 10.88
CA LEU A 690 8.81 -6.01 11.75
C LEU A 690 9.65 -7.29 11.67
N ASP A 691 10.16 -7.76 12.82
CA ASP A 691 10.94 -9.02 12.92
C ASP A 691 10.00 -10.22 13.07
#